data_f980d6aa2b384284927647035d8d1c34
#
_entry.id   f980d6aa2b384284927647035d8d1c34
#
_cell.length_a   1.000
_cell.length_b   1.000
_cell.length_c   1.000
_cell.angle_alpha   90.00
_cell.angle_beta   90.00
_cell.angle_gamma   90.00
#
_symmetry.space_group_name_H-M   'P 1'
#
loop_
_entity.id
_entity.type
_entity.pdbx_description
1 polymer ?
#
loop_
_entity_poly.entity_id
_entity_poly.type
_entity_poly.pdbx_seq_one_letter_code
_entity_poly.pdbx_strand_id
1 'polypeptide(L)'
;MPPADPTLELRWRIDRVHAAVEGAAGRVRNLCLICLSCGLYLAIVFGATTHEQLVRADPVVLPLLNVELPLLAFYWVAPALFVLLHLGVLAQCCLLAEKHDRLEAEIRALGDERLERLERARLDILPFAQMLADAGRPRARRLATLMAWLAIVVVPVLVLLLGQASFLPYHDPLTTWWHRVLLLLDLALLWWLWPMVTERRARAAAMRRWPAALGAITALASAGGLLVLTIPGERLAWPLDRLAGEQGALGIVTRNLHVPSANLVDFWPGDSTPGTRPLDLRGRDLRYGDFDRSSLMGADLRGADLRGADLGRANLRRARLAGADLRYARLRRADLYNAELRQADLREASLGQAKLERANLANADLRGATLTSANMSDAWLRNAKLEGAHLLFADLQRSDLQSADLRNANLASAKLRGAHLAGASLQLANLAAADLRGVDLSLGKLEAAKLWYADLQGASLRSARLVGATLRGANLRGADLWRAYLQGADLRDTDLRGASLSRARLWRSLLGDTNGGNGLWHLADLRSIRLEPVDAASVVLAELEAMISDGTAVEAVRARLHAASDAADEAEPLKKELAWAPPKVMFGIDDPLPQKLGWREPAWDSLAAYDRDLARFLGELACAERSAALLEGLGRRAIQSAAADPTRSFPGLFVQRVIASDCPAAETLSQDMRGRLLSVVQEPGATSAGEVD
;
A
#
# COMPACT_ATOMS: atom_id res chain seq x y z
N MET A 1 47.23 -83.55 17.51
CA MET A 1 46.09 -82.65 17.84
C MET A 1 44.87 -83.26 17.16
N PRO A 2 43.80 -83.62 17.85
CA PRO A 2 42.58 -84.06 17.19
C PRO A 2 41.98 -82.86 16.41
N PRO A 3 41.30 -83.13 15.26
CA PRO A 3 40.71 -82.10 14.55
C PRO A 3 39.66 -81.39 15.45
N ALA A 4 39.74 -80.10 15.59
CA ALA A 4 38.74 -79.33 16.31
C ALA A 4 37.37 -79.64 15.71
N ASP A 5 36.39 -79.95 16.54
CA ASP A 5 35.03 -80.26 16.13
C ASP A 5 34.47 -79.09 15.29
N PRO A 6 34.24 -79.30 14.03
CA PRO A 6 33.85 -78.22 13.16
C PRO A 6 32.52 -77.55 13.59
N THR A 7 31.71 -78.24 14.38
CA THR A 7 30.45 -77.73 14.93
C THR A 7 30.71 -76.72 16.09
N LEU A 8 31.79 -76.94 16.87
CA LEU A 8 32.19 -76.00 17.93
C LEU A 8 32.77 -74.70 17.36
N GLU A 9 33.55 -74.80 16.30
CA GLU A 9 34.13 -73.62 15.66
C GLU A 9 33.03 -72.79 14.99
N LEU A 10 32.00 -73.39 14.37
CA LEU A 10 30.85 -72.71 13.77
C LEU A 10 29.99 -72.03 14.82
N ARG A 11 29.74 -72.67 15.99
CA ARG A 11 29.04 -72.07 17.13
C ARG A 11 29.77 -70.84 17.68
N TRP A 12 31.08 -70.92 17.84
CA TRP A 12 31.91 -69.80 18.30
C TRP A 12 31.84 -68.61 17.29
N ARG A 13 31.84 -68.89 15.99
CA ARG A 13 31.64 -67.85 14.94
C ARG A 13 30.26 -67.22 15.05
N ILE A 14 29.22 -68.00 15.22
CA ILE A 14 27.82 -67.51 15.38
C ILE A 14 27.72 -66.61 16.62
N ASP A 15 28.21 -67.05 17.76
CA ASP A 15 28.18 -66.24 19.00
C ASP A 15 28.94 -64.90 18.86
N ARG A 16 30.07 -64.92 18.16
CA ARG A 16 30.85 -63.70 17.89
C ARG A 16 30.12 -62.72 16.97
N VAL A 17 29.50 -63.23 15.91
CA VAL A 17 28.71 -62.39 14.99
C VAL A 17 27.42 -61.94 15.64
N HIS A 18 26.81 -62.78 16.50
CA HIS A 18 25.63 -62.44 17.29
C HIS A 18 25.92 -61.24 18.21
N ALA A 19 27.03 -61.27 18.97
CA ALA A 19 27.46 -60.14 19.80
C ALA A 19 27.72 -58.86 18.99
N ALA A 20 28.23 -59.00 17.75
CA ALA A 20 28.44 -57.91 16.83
C ALA A 20 27.12 -57.30 16.32
N VAL A 21 26.06 -58.12 16.10
CA VAL A 21 24.70 -57.66 15.76
C VAL A 21 24.03 -56.96 16.94
N GLU A 22 24.10 -57.54 18.13
CA GLU A 22 23.56 -56.89 19.36
C GLU A 22 24.19 -55.54 19.60
N GLY A 23 25.51 -55.41 19.50
CA GLY A 23 26.19 -54.13 19.63
C GLY A 23 25.81 -53.11 18.55
N ALA A 24 25.55 -53.58 17.31
CA ALA A 24 25.08 -52.70 16.25
C ALA A 24 23.63 -52.28 16.47
N ALA A 25 22.74 -53.20 16.87
CA ALA A 25 21.34 -52.90 17.20
C ALA A 25 21.22 -51.93 18.37
N GLY A 26 22.07 -52.06 19.38
CA GLY A 26 22.16 -51.09 20.48
C GLY A 26 22.53 -49.68 20.01
N ARG A 27 23.50 -49.57 19.08
CA ARG A 27 23.89 -48.27 18.51
C ARG A 27 22.75 -47.65 17.70
N VAL A 28 22.09 -48.42 16.84
CA VAL A 28 20.92 -47.99 16.07
C VAL A 28 19.83 -47.49 17.01
N ARG A 29 19.46 -48.27 18.02
CA ARG A 29 18.48 -47.86 19.03
C ARG A 29 18.83 -46.53 19.70
N ASN A 30 20.07 -46.40 20.18
CA ASN A 30 20.50 -45.19 20.89
C ASN A 30 20.48 -43.96 19.96
N LEU A 31 20.98 -44.10 18.73
CA LEU A 31 20.92 -43.01 17.73
C LEU A 31 19.49 -42.67 17.30
N CYS A 32 18.62 -43.68 17.16
CA CYS A 32 17.19 -43.43 16.87
C CYS A 32 16.54 -42.66 18.04
N LEU A 33 16.81 -43.03 19.30
CA LEU A 33 16.29 -42.30 20.47
C LEU A 33 16.80 -40.86 20.49
N ILE A 34 18.09 -40.65 20.24
CA ILE A 34 18.67 -39.29 20.13
C ILE A 34 18.03 -38.51 19.01
N CYS A 35 17.86 -39.12 17.83
CA CYS A 35 17.24 -38.47 16.67
C CYS A 35 15.78 -38.11 16.95
N LEU A 36 14.99 -39.02 17.53
CA LEU A 36 13.59 -38.78 17.91
C LEU A 36 13.47 -37.67 18.98
N SER A 37 14.34 -37.70 20.00
CA SER A 37 14.36 -36.68 21.06
C SER A 37 14.75 -35.31 20.50
N CYS A 38 15.74 -35.25 19.60
CA CYS A 38 16.13 -34.04 18.90
C CYS A 38 15.01 -33.55 17.98
N GLY A 39 14.40 -34.48 17.24
CA GLY A 39 13.25 -34.16 16.36
C GLY A 39 12.06 -33.62 17.13
N LEU A 40 11.70 -34.23 18.27
CA LEU A 40 10.63 -33.72 19.14
C LEU A 40 10.98 -32.33 19.70
N TYR A 41 12.24 -32.18 20.14
CA TYR A 41 12.71 -30.87 20.61
C TYR A 41 12.59 -29.77 19.53
N LEU A 42 13.08 -30.07 18.33
CA LEU A 42 12.97 -29.15 17.20
C LEU A 42 11.51 -28.88 16.83
N ALA A 43 10.65 -29.90 16.84
CA ALA A 43 9.22 -29.73 16.59
C ALA A 43 8.55 -28.78 17.58
N ILE A 44 8.93 -28.86 18.87
CA ILE A 44 8.45 -27.94 19.90
C ILE A 44 8.95 -26.52 19.62
N VAL A 45 10.23 -26.33 19.32
CA VAL A 45 10.80 -25.00 19.05
C VAL A 45 10.19 -24.40 17.78
N PHE A 46 10.06 -25.16 16.69
CA PHE A 46 9.42 -24.70 15.46
C PHE A 46 7.94 -24.34 15.68
N GLY A 47 7.19 -25.17 16.43
CA GLY A 47 5.79 -24.92 16.75
C GLY A 47 5.58 -23.76 17.73
N ALA A 48 6.58 -23.45 18.56
CA ALA A 48 6.54 -22.32 19.49
C ALA A 48 6.90 -20.97 18.82
N THR A 49 7.50 -20.99 17.61
CA THR A 49 7.87 -19.77 16.90
C THR A 49 6.61 -19.03 16.45
N THR A 50 6.38 -17.85 17.00
CA THR A 50 5.22 -17.03 16.69
C THR A 50 5.46 -16.13 15.46
N HIS A 51 4.39 -15.74 14.78
CA HIS A 51 4.49 -14.78 13.67
C HIS A 51 5.02 -13.41 14.14
N GLU A 52 4.75 -13.02 15.37
CA GLU A 52 5.30 -11.80 15.97
C GLU A 52 6.82 -11.85 16.07
N GLN A 53 7.38 -12.96 16.56
CA GLN A 53 8.83 -13.19 16.57
C GLN A 53 9.43 -13.16 15.16
N LEU A 54 8.70 -13.73 14.17
CA LEU A 54 9.13 -13.65 12.77
C LEU A 54 9.16 -12.22 12.24
N VAL A 55 8.19 -11.39 12.59
CA VAL A 55 8.18 -9.97 12.19
C VAL A 55 9.34 -9.21 12.81
N ARG A 56 9.52 -9.34 14.12
CA ARG A 56 10.58 -8.65 14.87
C ARG A 56 11.99 -9.21 14.58
N ALA A 57 12.07 -10.43 13.99
CA ALA A 57 13.29 -11.21 13.88
C ALA A 57 13.94 -11.46 15.25
N ASP A 58 13.10 -11.63 16.28
CA ASP A 58 13.56 -11.88 17.65
C ASP A 58 14.36 -13.19 17.74
N PRO A 59 15.36 -13.28 18.60
CA PRO A 59 16.12 -14.50 18.77
C PRO A 59 15.24 -15.65 19.27
N VAL A 60 15.55 -16.86 18.80
CA VAL A 60 14.88 -18.09 19.27
C VAL A 60 15.49 -18.48 20.61
N VAL A 61 14.67 -18.53 21.65
CA VAL A 61 15.08 -19.05 22.96
C VAL A 61 14.96 -20.57 22.96
N LEU A 62 16.06 -21.28 23.21
CA LEU A 62 16.08 -22.72 23.31
C LEU A 62 15.60 -23.18 24.70
N PRO A 63 14.39 -23.80 24.81
CA PRO A 63 13.71 -23.98 26.12
C PRO A 63 14.52 -24.74 27.20
N LEU A 64 15.34 -25.71 26.81
CA LEU A 64 16.12 -26.51 27.77
C LEU A 64 17.50 -25.94 28.07
N LEU A 65 18.05 -25.18 27.09
CA LEU A 65 19.43 -24.68 27.19
C LEU A 65 19.45 -23.23 27.66
N ASN A 66 18.33 -22.55 27.65
CA ASN A 66 18.17 -21.12 27.95
C ASN A 66 19.18 -20.24 27.19
N VAL A 67 19.46 -20.60 25.94
CA VAL A 67 20.37 -19.91 25.03
C VAL A 67 19.55 -19.23 23.96
N GLU A 68 19.85 -17.97 23.69
CA GLU A 68 19.23 -17.18 22.60
C GLU A 68 20.08 -17.33 21.33
N LEU A 69 19.46 -17.77 20.26
CA LEU A 69 20.07 -17.86 18.94
C LEU A 69 19.38 -16.90 17.96
N PRO A 70 20.14 -16.18 17.12
CA PRO A 70 19.54 -15.38 16.05
C PRO A 70 18.60 -16.24 15.20
N LEU A 71 17.39 -15.75 14.96
CA LEU A 71 16.32 -16.48 14.25
C LEU A 71 16.82 -17.14 12.96
N LEU A 72 17.44 -16.37 12.07
CA LEU A 72 17.95 -16.88 10.79
C LEU A 72 19.01 -17.96 10.99
N ALA A 73 19.97 -17.75 11.90
CA ALA A 73 21.02 -18.73 12.16
C ALA A 73 20.43 -20.05 12.67
N PHE A 74 19.42 -20.00 13.55
CA PHE A 74 18.73 -21.19 14.03
C PHE A 74 18.06 -21.97 12.88
N TYR A 75 17.29 -21.31 12.02
CA TYR A 75 16.59 -21.94 10.90
C TYR A 75 17.54 -22.40 9.77
N TRP A 76 18.78 -21.90 9.72
CA TRP A 76 19.80 -22.42 8.83
C TRP A 76 20.50 -23.66 9.39
N VAL A 77 20.89 -23.64 10.65
CA VAL A 77 21.79 -24.64 11.26
C VAL A 77 21.03 -25.85 11.80
N ALA A 78 19.92 -25.64 12.52
CA ALA A 78 19.21 -26.71 13.18
C ALA A 78 18.68 -27.80 12.23
N PRO A 79 18.03 -27.49 11.11
CA PRO A 79 17.59 -28.49 10.12
C PRO A 79 18.76 -29.23 9.49
N ALA A 80 19.90 -28.56 9.23
CA ALA A 80 21.09 -29.17 8.65
C ALA A 80 21.71 -30.19 9.59
N LEU A 81 21.88 -29.84 10.88
CA LEU A 81 22.37 -30.75 11.90
C LEU A 81 21.43 -31.96 12.08
N PHE A 82 20.13 -31.73 11.98
CA PHE A 82 19.14 -32.80 12.07
C PHE A 82 19.25 -33.80 10.91
N VAL A 83 19.44 -33.32 9.67
CA VAL A 83 19.69 -34.16 8.49
C VAL A 83 21.00 -34.98 8.66
N LEU A 84 22.07 -34.38 9.18
CA LEU A 84 23.32 -35.08 9.46
C LEU A 84 23.16 -36.17 10.52
N LEU A 85 22.38 -35.89 11.58
CA LEU A 85 22.05 -36.89 12.60
C LEU A 85 21.23 -38.03 11.98
N HIS A 86 20.27 -37.74 11.16
CA HIS A 86 19.45 -38.73 10.47
C HIS A 86 20.27 -39.58 9.51
N LEU A 87 21.20 -39.00 8.74
CA LEU A 87 22.19 -39.75 7.95
C LEU A 87 22.98 -40.74 8.80
N GLY A 88 23.39 -40.31 10.02
CA GLY A 88 24.06 -41.19 10.98
C GLY A 88 23.23 -42.42 11.40
N VAL A 89 21.92 -42.21 11.61
CA VAL A 89 20.95 -43.30 11.86
C VAL A 89 20.86 -44.26 10.67
N LEU A 90 20.66 -43.72 9.46
CA LEU A 90 20.56 -44.53 8.24
C LEU A 90 21.82 -45.33 7.96
N ALA A 91 23.00 -44.73 8.14
CA ALA A 91 24.30 -45.43 7.99
C ALA A 91 24.46 -46.59 8.99
N GLN A 92 24.04 -46.39 10.24
CA GLN A 92 24.08 -47.48 11.25
C GLN A 92 23.05 -48.57 10.95
N CYS A 93 21.88 -48.22 10.38
CA CYS A 93 20.91 -49.22 9.90
C CYS A 93 21.49 -50.07 8.78
N CYS A 94 22.22 -49.50 7.83
CA CYS A 94 22.90 -50.25 6.75
C CYS A 94 23.96 -51.20 7.32
N LEU A 95 24.78 -50.72 8.30
CA LEU A 95 25.78 -51.54 8.98
C LEU A 95 25.14 -52.68 9.78
N LEU A 96 23.99 -52.46 10.40
CA LEU A 96 23.24 -53.48 11.11
C LEU A 96 22.71 -54.53 10.13
N ALA A 97 22.16 -54.08 9.01
CA ALA A 97 21.66 -54.98 7.97
C ALA A 97 22.76 -55.90 7.39
N GLU A 98 23.97 -55.33 7.16
CA GLU A 98 25.12 -56.11 6.69
C GLU A 98 25.55 -57.16 7.69
N LYS A 99 25.64 -56.80 9.02
CA LYS A 99 25.97 -57.75 10.05
C LYS A 99 24.91 -58.85 10.24
N HIS A 100 23.65 -58.46 10.14
CA HIS A 100 22.54 -59.42 10.19
C HIS A 100 22.59 -60.41 9.04
N ASP A 101 22.91 -59.99 7.79
CA ASP A 101 23.07 -60.88 6.65
C ASP A 101 24.22 -61.86 6.84
N ARG A 102 25.34 -61.43 7.49
CA ARG A 102 26.45 -62.30 7.86
C ARG A 102 26.01 -63.35 8.89
N LEU A 103 25.27 -62.93 9.91
CA LEU A 103 24.77 -63.87 10.96
C LEU A 103 23.82 -64.91 10.35
N GLU A 104 22.91 -64.47 9.49
CA GLU A 104 21.99 -65.38 8.80
C GLU A 104 22.71 -66.38 7.85
N ALA A 105 23.84 -65.99 7.26
CA ALA A 105 24.68 -66.88 6.47
C ALA A 105 25.34 -67.95 7.34
N GLU A 106 25.85 -67.59 8.51
CA GLU A 106 26.46 -68.53 9.46
C GLU A 106 25.40 -69.45 10.10
N ILE A 107 24.19 -68.92 10.43
CA ILE A 107 23.09 -69.77 10.95
C ILE A 107 22.65 -70.84 9.93
N ARG A 108 22.54 -70.46 8.67
CA ARG A 108 22.18 -71.43 7.58
C ARG A 108 23.24 -72.50 7.38
N ALA A 109 24.53 -72.20 7.71
CA ALA A 109 25.60 -73.18 7.62
C ALA A 109 25.52 -74.27 8.70
N LEU A 110 24.63 -74.10 9.73
CA LEU A 110 24.36 -75.16 10.74
C LEU A 110 23.70 -76.39 10.17
N GLY A 111 22.86 -76.23 9.10
CA GLY A 111 22.17 -77.35 8.43
C GLY A 111 21.13 -78.09 9.30
N ASP A 112 20.83 -77.64 10.52
CA ASP A 112 19.82 -78.18 11.42
C ASP A 112 18.72 -77.18 11.69
N GLU A 113 17.52 -77.43 11.21
CA GLU A 113 16.36 -76.52 11.34
C GLU A 113 15.97 -76.20 12.80
N ARG A 114 16.26 -77.10 13.77
CA ARG A 114 15.98 -76.84 15.18
C ARG A 114 16.93 -75.82 15.76
N LEU A 115 18.21 -76.00 15.49
CA LEU A 115 19.26 -75.06 15.95
C LEU A 115 19.12 -73.72 15.25
N GLU A 116 18.81 -73.69 13.95
CA GLU A 116 18.54 -72.47 13.22
C GLU A 116 17.38 -71.65 13.86
N ARG A 117 16.28 -72.32 14.22
CA ARG A 117 15.14 -71.69 14.91
C ARG A 117 15.50 -71.13 16.28
N LEU A 118 16.29 -71.84 17.05
CA LEU A 118 16.75 -71.40 18.37
C LEU A 118 17.66 -70.15 18.25
N GLU A 119 18.61 -70.15 17.33
CA GLU A 119 19.52 -69.00 17.15
C GLU A 119 18.79 -67.77 16.57
N ARG A 120 17.80 -67.95 15.69
CA ARG A 120 16.94 -66.83 15.28
C ARG A 120 16.06 -66.32 16.36
N ALA A 121 15.59 -67.15 17.30
CA ALA A 121 14.79 -66.72 18.45
C ALA A 121 15.58 -65.84 19.44
N ARG A 122 16.91 -65.92 19.50
CA ARG A 122 17.77 -65.03 20.28
C ARG A 122 17.69 -63.57 19.78
N LEU A 123 17.35 -63.34 18.53
CA LEU A 123 17.20 -61.98 17.93
C LEU A 123 15.88 -61.33 18.28
N ASP A 124 14.88 -62.07 18.78
CA ASP A 124 13.52 -61.57 19.02
C ASP A 124 13.43 -60.46 20.10
N ILE A 125 14.53 -60.23 20.82
CA ILE A 125 14.60 -59.22 21.92
C ILE A 125 14.96 -57.81 21.41
N LEU A 126 15.40 -57.69 20.14
CA LEU A 126 15.93 -56.44 19.59
C LEU A 126 14.97 -55.82 18.56
N PRO A 127 14.29 -54.71 18.92
CA PRO A 127 13.21 -54.14 18.07
C PRO A 127 13.62 -53.83 16.63
N PHE A 128 14.83 -53.37 16.40
CA PHE A 128 15.32 -53.05 15.04
C PHE A 128 15.86 -54.31 14.30
N ALA A 129 16.33 -55.32 15.05
CA ALA A 129 16.74 -56.61 14.47
C ALA A 129 15.52 -57.43 14.03
N GLN A 130 14.39 -57.32 14.72
CA GLN A 130 13.12 -57.97 14.33
C GLN A 130 12.60 -57.50 12.98
N MET A 131 12.87 -56.26 12.57
CA MET A 131 12.53 -55.73 11.26
C MET A 131 13.27 -56.47 10.13
N LEU A 132 14.50 -56.91 10.42
CA LEU A 132 15.39 -57.60 9.47
C LEU A 132 15.25 -59.11 9.52
N ALA A 133 14.77 -59.68 10.62
CA ALA A 133 14.66 -61.12 10.85
C ALA A 133 13.44 -61.73 10.16
N ASP A 134 13.61 -62.91 9.50
CA ASP A 134 12.54 -63.69 8.88
C ASP A 134 11.74 -64.57 9.84
N ALA A 135 12.16 -64.60 11.12
CA ALA A 135 11.58 -65.42 12.17
C ALA A 135 10.74 -64.58 13.14
N GLY A 136 9.62 -65.08 13.61
CA GLY A 136 8.80 -64.45 14.63
C GLY A 136 7.31 -64.40 14.33
N ARG A 137 6.49 -64.02 15.32
CA ARG A 137 5.04 -63.88 15.15
C ARG A 137 4.71 -62.77 14.15
N PRO A 138 3.93 -63.04 13.08
CA PRO A 138 3.72 -62.10 11.96
C PRO A 138 3.14 -60.76 12.40
N ARG A 139 2.39 -60.70 13.49
CA ARG A 139 1.85 -59.43 14.09
C ARG A 139 2.90 -58.58 14.73
N ALA A 140 3.80 -59.18 15.55
CA ALA A 140 4.89 -58.44 16.23
C ALA A 140 5.87 -57.82 15.23
N ARG A 141 6.20 -58.57 14.17
CA ARG A 141 7.06 -58.10 13.08
C ARG A 141 6.46 -56.93 12.33
N ARG A 142 5.13 -57.01 11.96
CA ARG A 142 4.45 -55.89 11.32
C ARG A 142 4.47 -54.63 12.20
N LEU A 143 4.24 -54.76 13.50
CA LEU A 143 4.27 -53.64 14.42
C LEU A 143 5.69 -53.03 14.55
N ALA A 144 6.73 -53.89 14.71
CA ALA A 144 8.11 -53.43 14.76
C ALA A 144 8.55 -52.72 13.46
N THR A 145 8.15 -53.26 12.30
CA THR A 145 8.39 -52.63 10.98
C THR A 145 7.67 -51.27 10.86
N LEU A 146 6.43 -51.21 11.29
CA LEU A 146 5.66 -49.97 11.29
C LEU A 146 6.30 -48.90 12.22
N MET A 147 6.69 -49.30 13.44
CA MET A 147 7.37 -48.40 14.41
C MET A 147 8.70 -47.91 13.86
N ALA A 148 9.51 -48.81 13.28
CA ALA A 148 10.78 -48.45 12.66
C ALA A 148 10.59 -47.50 11.48
N TRP A 149 9.59 -47.77 10.63
CA TRP A 149 9.24 -46.90 9.49
C TRP A 149 8.78 -45.53 9.99
N LEU A 150 7.89 -45.45 11.00
CA LEU A 150 7.48 -44.18 11.61
C LEU A 150 8.69 -43.43 12.18
N ALA A 151 9.55 -44.08 12.92
CA ALA A 151 10.70 -43.45 13.60
C ALA A 151 11.79 -42.96 12.63
N ILE A 152 12.07 -43.75 11.57
CA ILE A 152 13.22 -43.49 10.67
C ILE A 152 12.79 -42.74 9.42
N VAL A 153 11.54 -42.87 8.94
CA VAL A 153 11.09 -42.25 7.69
C VAL A 153 10.15 -41.08 7.95
N VAL A 154 9.07 -41.33 8.70
CA VAL A 154 7.98 -40.35 8.81
C VAL A 154 8.36 -39.18 9.70
N VAL A 155 8.86 -39.44 10.91
CA VAL A 155 9.14 -38.38 11.89
C VAL A 155 10.20 -37.41 11.39
N PRO A 156 11.36 -37.81 10.85
CA PRO A 156 12.35 -36.87 10.32
C PRO A 156 11.81 -35.96 9.22
N VAL A 157 11.07 -36.52 8.27
CA VAL A 157 10.45 -35.76 7.19
C VAL A 157 9.43 -34.74 7.73
N LEU A 158 8.59 -35.15 8.70
CA LEU A 158 7.61 -34.26 9.32
C LEU A 158 8.27 -33.10 10.09
N VAL A 159 9.38 -33.36 10.80
CA VAL A 159 10.13 -32.31 11.53
C VAL A 159 10.70 -31.29 10.55
N LEU A 160 11.29 -31.74 9.45
CA LEU A 160 11.83 -30.82 8.42
C LEU A 160 10.70 -30.02 7.72
N LEU A 161 9.57 -30.67 7.43
CA LEU A 161 8.40 -29.99 6.88
C LEU A 161 7.82 -28.96 7.86
N LEU A 162 7.77 -29.29 9.15
CA LEU A 162 7.31 -28.36 10.18
C LEU A 162 8.23 -27.16 10.27
N GLY A 163 9.55 -27.35 10.30
CA GLY A 163 10.53 -26.27 10.31
C GLY A 163 10.38 -25.35 9.11
N GLN A 164 10.18 -25.93 7.91
CA GLN A 164 9.90 -25.15 6.72
C GLN A 164 8.58 -24.39 6.82
N ALA A 165 7.50 -25.04 7.23
CA ALA A 165 6.18 -24.43 7.34
C ALA A 165 6.17 -23.27 8.33
N SER A 166 6.79 -23.42 9.49
CA SER A 166 6.89 -22.39 10.53
C SER A 166 7.69 -21.15 10.08
N PHE A 167 8.65 -21.32 9.15
CA PHE A 167 9.46 -20.21 8.65
C PHE A 167 8.93 -19.57 7.35
N LEU A 168 8.04 -20.23 6.62
CA LEU A 168 7.47 -19.69 5.36
C LEU A 168 6.96 -18.26 5.47
N PRO A 169 6.26 -17.85 6.55
CA PRO A 169 5.76 -16.48 6.68
C PRO A 169 6.86 -15.41 6.77
N TYR A 170 8.10 -15.79 7.00
CA TYR A 170 9.24 -14.86 7.01
C TYR A 170 9.59 -14.34 5.61
N HIS A 171 9.23 -15.10 4.55
CA HIS A 171 9.44 -14.79 3.13
C HIS A 171 10.91 -14.57 2.73
N ASP A 172 11.87 -15.20 3.42
CA ASP A 172 13.27 -15.20 2.95
C ASP A 172 13.51 -16.31 1.91
N PRO A 173 13.78 -15.97 0.65
CA PRO A 173 13.94 -16.97 -0.41
C PRO A 173 15.15 -17.88 -0.19
N LEU A 174 16.24 -17.37 0.35
CA LEU A 174 17.47 -18.18 0.57
C LEU A 174 17.23 -19.26 1.59
N THR A 175 16.67 -18.93 2.75
CA THR A 175 16.36 -19.88 3.83
C THR A 175 15.30 -20.88 3.37
N THR A 176 14.29 -20.42 2.63
CA THR A 176 13.26 -21.30 2.09
C THR A 176 13.85 -22.32 1.11
N TRP A 177 14.73 -21.89 0.18
CA TRP A 177 15.44 -22.80 -0.72
C TRP A 177 16.37 -23.73 0.04
N TRP A 178 17.05 -23.26 1.09
CA TRP A 178 17.89 -24.09 1.94
C TRP A 178 17.09 -25.24 2.58
N HIS A 179 15.94 -24.96 3.18
CA HIS A 179 15.06 -26.00 3.74
C HIS A 179 14.59 -27.01 2.68
N ARG A 180 14.29 -26.56 1.46
CA ARG A 180 13.93 -27.45 0.35
C ARG A 180 15.08 -28.38 -0.03
N VAL A 181 16.27 -27.82 -0.15
CA VAL A 181 17.48 -28.61 -0.47
C VAL A 181 17.73 -29.65 0.61
N LEU A 182 17.64 -29.29 1.90
CA LEU A 182 17.81 -30.22 3.01
C LEU A 182 16.75 -31.34 3.00
N LEU A 183 15.48 -30.99 2.76
CA LEU A 183 14.41 -31.98 2.69
C LEU A 183 14.60 -32.92 1.50
N LEU A 184 14.92 -32.40 0.32
CA LEU A 184 15.20 -33.21 -0.87
C LEU A 184 16.43 -34.09 -0.68
N LEU A 185 17.46 -33.60 -0.02
CA LEU A 185 18.64 -34.36 0.34
C LEU A 185 18.29 -35.52 1.27
N ASP A 186 17.50 -35.27 2.32
CA ASP A 186 17.05 -36.29 3.27
C ASP A 186 16.21 -37.36 2.60
N LEU A 187 15.27 -36.98 1.73
CA LEU A 187 14.46 -37.88 0.92
C LEU A 187 15.33 -38.69 -0.06
N ALA A 188 16.33 -38.08 -0.68
CA ALA A 188 17.26 -38.78 -1.57
C ALA A 188 18.13 -39.78 -0.80
N LEU A 189 18.60 -39.43 0.40
CA LEU A 189 19.33 -40.33 1.29
C LEU A 189 18.46 -41.51 1.73
N LEU A 190 17.21 -41.27 2.11
CA LEU A 190 16.23 -42.31 2.40
C LEU A 190 16.02 -43.22 1.19
N TRP A 191 15.79 -42.67 -0.01
CA TRP A 191 15.58 -43.43 -1.22
C TRP A 191 16.81 -44.26 -1.62
N TRP A 192 18.02 -43.76 -1.39
CA TRP A 192 19.27 -44.47 -1.71
C TRP A 192 19.62 -45.53 -0.68
N LEU A 193 19.53 -45.21 0.65
CA LEU A 193 19.99 -46.08 1.72
C LEU A 193 18.93 -47.09 2.18
N TRP A 194 17.64 -46.77 2.11
CA TRP A 194 16.55 -47.62 2.57
C TRP A 194 16.49 -48.98 1.85
N PRO A 195 16.68 -49.10 0.54
CA PRO A 195 16.81 -50.38 -0.12
C PRO A 195 17.97 -51.22 0.39
N MET A 196 19.09 -50.59 0.77
CA MET A 196 20.22 -51.32 1.34
C MET A 196 19.89 -51.97 2.69
N VAL A 197 18.96 -51.37 3.44
CA VAL A 197 18.45 -51.89 4.71
C VAL A 197 17.44 -53.04 4.45
N THR A 198 16.59 -52.94 3.47
CA THR A 198 15.40 -53.83 3.27
C THR A 198 15.55 -54.90 2.21
N GLU A 199 16.29 -54.68 1.12
CA GLU A 199 16.20 -55.47 -0.12
C GLU A 199 17.20 -56.64 -0.29
N ARG A 200 18.25 -56.79 0.57
CA ARG A 200 19.17 -57.94 0.44
C ARG A 200 18.50 -59.33 0.52
N ARG A 201 17.19 -59.39 0.82
CA ARG A 201 16.38 -60.60 0.92
C ARG A 201 15.12 -60.67 0.04
N ALA A 202 14.83 -59.69 -0.76
CA ALA A 202 13.60 -59.74 -1.56
C ALA A 202 13.75 -60.65 -2.80
N ARG A 203 13.50 -61.92 -2.64
CA ARG A 203 13.35 -62.90 -3.73
C ARG A 203 12.04 -62.72 -4.52
N ALA A 204 11.35 -61.65 -4.45
CA ALA A 204 10.15 -61.47 -5.23
C ALA A 204 10.29 -60.27 -6.14
N ALA A 205 10.50 -60.49 -7.42
CA ALA A 205 10.51 -59.47 -8.47
C ALA A 205 9.25 -58.61 -8.51
N ALA A 206 8.17 -59.03 -7.85
CA ALA A 206 6.93 -58.30 -7.69
C ALA A 206 6.98 -57.14 -6.66
N MET A 207 7.81 -57.26 -5.61
CA MET A 207 7.93 -56.21 -4.57
C MET A 207 8.94 -55.09 -4.90
N ARG A 208 9.74 -55.25 -5.94
CA ARG A 208 10.77 -54.28 -6.34
C ARG A 208 10.19 -52.99 -6.97
N ARG A 209 8.96 -53.05 -7.47
CA ARG A 209 8.27 -51.89 -8.10
C ARG A 209 7.50 -51.00 -7.09
N TRP A 210 7.03 -51.57 -6.00
CA TRP A 210 6.22 -50.86 -4.99
C TRP A 210 6.97 -49.83 -4.14
N PRO A 211 8.15 -50.12 -3.57
CA PRO A 211 8.87 -49.09 -2.79
C PRO A 211 9.42 -47.95 -3.67
N ALA A 212 9.82 -48.29 -4.92
CA ALA A 212 10.21 -47.22 -5.85
C ALA A 212 8.99 -46.37 -6.30
N ALA A 213 7.82 -46.94 -6.47
CA ALA A 213 6.58 -46.22 -6.77
C ALA A 213 6.11 -45.43 -5.57
N LEU A 214 6.16 -46.00 -4.35
CA LEU A 214 5.81 -45.26 -3.10
C LEU A 214 6.79 -44.12 -2.81
N GLY A 215 8.10 -44.34 -3.03
CA GLY A 215 9.10 -43.31 -2.94
C GLY A 215 8.93 -42.20 -3.97
N ALA A 216 8.58 -42.54 -5.20
CA ALA A 216 8.26 -41.59 -6.26
C ALA A 216 6.96 -40.83 -5.96
N ILE A 217 5.92 -41.50 -5.44
CA ILE A 217 4.65 -40.87 -5.06
C ILE A 217 4.86 -39.93 -3.84
N THR A 218 5.63 -40.34 -2.82
CA THR A 218 5.94 -39.48 -1.68
C THR A 218 6.85 -38.31 -2.06
N ALA A 219 7.82 -38.51 -2.95
CA ALA A 219 8.65 -37.46 -3.51
C ALA A 219 7.84 -36.48 -4.38
N LEU A 220 6.94 -37.01 -5.25
CA LEU A 220 6.05 -36.17 -6.04
C LEU A 220 4.99 -35.45 -5.21
N ALA A 221 4.40 -36.12 -4.22
CA ALA A 221 3.45 -35.51 -3.30
C ALA A 221 4.13 -34.45 -2.42
N SER A 222 5.35 -34.69 -1.96
CA SER A 222 6.15 -33.74 -1.20
C SER A 222 6.61 -32.57 -2.08
N ALA A 223 7.07 -32.84 -3.31
CA ALA A 223 7.45 -31.81 -4.27
C ALA A 223 6.22 -30.99 -4.73
N GLY A 224 5.10 -31.63 -4.98
CA GLY A 224 3.83 -30.99 -5.32
C GLY A 224 3.27 -30.19 -4.15
N GLY A 225 3.26 -30.73 -2.96
CA GLY A 225 2.90 -30.01 -1.72
C GLY A 225 3.83 -28.84 -1.44
N LEU A 226 5.14 -29.01 -1.63
CA LEU A 226 6.15 -27.97 -1.56
C LEU A 226 5.93 -26.86 -2.60
N LEU A 227 5.63 -27.23 -3.85
CA LEU A 227 5.37 -26.26 -4.92
C LEU A 227 4.10 -25.46 -4.63
N VAL A 228 3.03 -26.13 -4.21
CA VAL A 228 1.77 -25.49 -3.83
C VAL A 228 1.92 -24.63 -2.57
N LEU A 229 2.69 -25.08 -1.58
CA LEU A 229 2.98 -24.33 -0.35
C LEU A 229 3.92 -23.13 -0.57
N THR A 230 4.55 -22.98 -1.72
CA THR A 230 5.62 -21.99 -1.94
C THR A 230 5.30 -20.88 -2.91
N ILE A 231 4.08 -20.85 -3.49
CA ILE A 231 3.65 -19.70 -4.30
C ILE A 231 3.15 -18.60 -3.34
N PRO A 232 3.87 -17.48 -3.18
CA PRO A 232 3.41 -16.42 -2.30
C PRO A 232 2.15 -15.79 -2.89
N GLY A 233 1.11 -15.68 -2.08
CA GLY A 233 0.03 -14.75 -2.30
C GLY A 233 -1.02 -15.06 -3.33
N GLU A 234 -1.00 -16.17 -4.01
CA GLU A 234 -2.20 -16.61 -4.70
C GLU A 234 -3.24 -17.08 -3.68
N ARG A 235 -4.38 -16.40 -3.68
CA ARG A 235 -5.61 -16.92 -3.09
C ARG A 235 -6.04 -18.14 -3.91
N LEU A 236 -5.32 -19.25 -3.79
CA LEU A 236 -5.99 -20.51 -3.95
C LEU A 236 -7.01 -20.56 -2.79
N ALA A 237 -8.23 -20.16 -3.09
CA ALA A 237 -9.38 -20.42 -2.24
C ALA A 237 -9.58 -21.93 -2.18
N TRP A 238 -8.70 -22.60 -1.45
CA TRP A 238 -8.85 -24.03 -1.16
C TRP A 238 -9.96 -24.18 -0.12
N PRO A 239 -10.80 -25.21 -0.23
CA PRO A 239 -11.87 -25.45 0.73
C PRO A 239 -11.36 -25.59 2.18
N LEU A 240 -10.06 -25.76 2.40
CA LEU A 240 -9.44 -25.81 3.72
C LEU A 240 -9.38 -24.44 4.43
N ASP A 241 -9.31 -23.32 3.70
CA ASP A 241 -9.41 -21.97 4.32
C ASP A 241 -10.83 -21.68 4.87
N ARG A 242 -11.84 -22.37 4.31
CA ARG A 242 -13.22 -22.30 4.84
C ARG A 242 -13.46 -23.21 6.04
N LEU A 243 -12.64 -24.25 6.23
CA LEU A 243 -12.74 -25.20 7.36
C LEU A 243 -11.88 -24.74 8.55
N ALA A 244 -10.86 -23.91 8.31
CA ALA A 244 -10.03 -23.29 9.32
C ALA A 244 -10.57 -21.92 9.69
N GLY A 245 -11.76 -21.76 10.23
CA GLY A 245 -12.32 -20.45 10.62
C GLY A 245 -11.27 -19.49 11.21
N GLU A 246 -11.61 -18.21 11.35
CA GLU A 246 -10.71 -17.09 11.74
C GLU A 246 -9.76 -17.34 12.95
N GLN A 247 -9.83 -18.50 13.59
CA GLN A 247 -9.01 -18.94 14.73
C GLN A 247 -8.64 -20.44 14.67
N GLY A 248 -8.55 -21.02 13.48
CA GLY A 248 -8.34 -22.47 13.35
C GLY A 248 -6.98 -22.96 13.85
N ALA A 249 -6.99 -24.13 14.53
CA ALA A 249 -5.80 -24.85 15.04
C ALA A 249 -4.73 -25.24 13.98
N LEU A 250 -4.92 -24.85 12.70
CA LEU A 250 -4.01 -25.02 11.58
C LEU A 250 -3.25 -23.71 11.23
N GLY A 251 -3.18 -22.73 12.12
CA GLY A 251 -2.36 -21.52 11.95
C GLY A 251 -0.88 -21.78 11.61
N ILE A 252 -0.42 -23.03 11.84
CA ILE A 252 0.92 -23.49 11.50
C ILE A 252 1.18 -23.55 9.98
N VAL A 253 0.15 -23.54 9.14
CA VAL A 253 0.26 -23.72 7.67
C VAL A 253 -0.05 -22.44 6.89
N THR A 254 -0.27 -21.32 7.56
CA THR A 254 -0.50 -20.04 6.86
C THR A 254 0.82 -19.52 6.30
N ARG A 255 0.83 -19.25 4.98
CA ARG A 255 1.99 -18.70 4.25
C ARG A 255 2.27 -17.25 4.56
N ASN A 256 1.28 -16.56 5.08
CA ASN A 256 1.29 -15.13 5.30
C ASN A 256 1.51 -14.86 6.79
N LEU A 257 2.21 -13.78 7.07
CA LEU A 257 2.31 -13.27 8.44
C LEU A 257 0.91 -12.96 8.97
N HIS A 258 0.59 -13.45 10.14
CA HIS A 258 -0.70 -13.21 10.81
C HIS A 258 -0.41 -12.70 12.22
N VAL A 259 -0.46 -11.39 12.38
CA VAL A 259 -0.17 -10.69 13.64
C VAL A 259 -1.24 -9.61 13.92
N PRO A 260 -2.53 -9.96 13.85
CA PRO A 260 -3.60 -8.99 14.09
C PRO A 260 -3.57 -8.53 15.54
N SER A 261 -3.83 -7.25 15.75
CA SER A 261 -3.89 -6.63 17.08
C SER A 261 -2.60 -6.73 17.90
N ALA A 262 -1.47 -7.07 17.27
CA ALA A 262 -0.18 -7.16 17.94
C ALA A 262 0.41 -5.77 18.23
N ASN A 263 1.04 -5.61 19.38
CA ASN A 263 1.84 -4.43 19.67
C ASN A 263 3.28 -4.69 19.24
N LEU A 264 3.63 -4.31 18.03
CA LEU A 264 4.96 -4.52 17.45
C LEU A 264 5.95 -3.38 17.78
N VAL A 265 5.58 -2.49 18.68
CA VAL A 265 6.37 -1.30 19.03
C VAL A 265 7.09 -1.53 20.36
N ASP A 266 8.40 -1.51 20.32
CA ASP A 266 9.24 -1.49 21.53
C ASP A 266 9.46 -0.05 22.05
N PHE A 267 8.90 0.95 21.37
CA PHE A 267 9.15 2.36 21.62
C PHE A 267 7.84 3.15 21.79
N TRP A 268 7.71 3.82 22.92
CA TRP A 268 6.70 4.86 23.12
C TRP A 268 7.31 6.23 22.79
N PRO A 269 6.76 7.01 21.80
CA PRO A 269 7.32 8.32 21.47
C PRO A 269 7.06 9.32 22.60
N GLY A 270 7.95 9.43 23.48
CA GLY A 270 7.93 10.24 24.69
C GLY A 270 8.96 9.77 25.70
N ASP A 271 9.34 8.51 25.65
CA ASP A 271 10.44 7.95 26.44
C ASP A 271 11.76 8.11 25.69
N SER A 272 12.56 9.07 26.14
CA SER A 272 13.94 9.28 25.68
C SER A 272 14.88 8.22 26.28
N THR A 273 14.42 6.99 26.52
CA THR A 273 15.30 5.95 27.05
C THR A 273 16.32 5.57 25.96
N PRO A 274 17.64 5.72 26.24
CA PRO A 274 18.68 5.34 25.29
C PRO A 274 18.65 3.82 25.10
N GLY A 275 18.24 3.34 23.90
CA GLY A 275 18.31 1.93 23.57
C GLY A 275 17.15 1.36 22.77
N THR A 276 16.00 2.02 22.72
CA THR A 276 14.85 1.55 21.94
C THR A 276 15.05 1.85 20.45
N ARG A 277 15.27 0.82 19.66
CA ARG A 277 15.33 0.94 18.19
C ARG A 277 13.93 0.81 17.61
N PRO A 278 13.57 1.66 16.62
CA PRO A 278 12.33 1.44 15.88
C PRO A 278 12.39 0.05 15.20
N LEU A 279 11.24 -0.60 15.11
CA LEU A 279 11.11 -1.88 14.41
C LEU A 279 11.64 -1.74 12.98
N ASP A 280 12.70 -2.46 12.65
CA ASP A 280 13.35 -2.40 11.33
C ASP A 280 12.76 -3.47 10.40
N LEU A 281 11.94 -3.04 9.46
CA LEU A 281 11.30 -3.88 8.45
C LEU A 281 11.71 -3.44 7.03
N ARG A 282 12.83 -2.75 6.88
CA ARG A 282 13.30 -2.25 5.58
C ARG A 282 13.50 -3.38 4.58
N GLY A 283 12.91 -3.20 3.39
CA GLY A 283 13.02 -4.15 2.28
C GLY A 283 12.44 -5.54 2.57
N ARG A 284 11.71 -5.73 3.69
CA ARG A 284 11.10 -7.01 4.04
C ARG A 284 9.97 -7.35 3.08
N ASP A 285 9.86 -8.61 2.77
CA ASP A 285 8.70 -9.18 2.07
C ASP A 285 7.58 -9.47 3.08
N LEU A 286 6.58 -8.57 3.11
CA LEU A 286 5.42 -8.62 4.01
C LEU A 286 4.12 -8.77 3.21
N ARG A 287 4.22 -9.30 1.99
CA ARG A 287 3.07 -9.47 1.10
C ARG A 287 1.97 -10.30 1.75
N TYR A 288 0.74 -9.81 1.61
CA TYR A 288 -0.48 -10.46 2.13
C TYR A 288 -0.45 -10.71 3.64
N GLY A 289 0.48 -10.10 4.37
CA GLY A 289 0.52 -10.15 5.83
C GLY A 289 -0.75 -9.55 6.43
N ASP A 290 -1.24 -10.17 7.49
CA ASP A 290 -2.36 -9.66 8.27
C ASP A 290 -1.82 -8.90 9.49
N PHE A 291 -1.99 -7.59 9.45
CA PHE A 291 -1.62 -6.63 10.47
C PHE A 291 -2.83 -5.80 10.93
N ASP A 292 -4.08 -6.34 10.74
CA ASP A 292 -5.27 -5.60 11.18
C ASP A 292 -5.14 -5.20 12.65
N ARG A 293 -5.41 -3.92 12.96
CA ARG A 293 -5.29 -3.31 14.29
C ARG A 293 -3.92 -3.40 14.97
N SER A 294 -2.88 -3.81 14.26
CA SER A 294 -1.53 -3.91 14.84
C SER A 294 -0.90 -2.52 15.02
N SER A 295 -0.01 -2.40 16.00
CA SER A 295 0.78 -1.20 16.21
C SER A 295 2.13 -1.31 15.53
N LEU A 296 2.33 -0.53 14.47
CA LEU A 296 3.57 -0.36 13.71
C LEU A 296 4.07 1.09 13.80
N MET A 297 3.76 1.75 14.93
CA MET A 297 4.08 3.16 15.13
C MET A 297 5.59 3.39 15.08
N GLY A 298 6.03 4.32 14.21
CA GLY A 298 7.43 4.64 14.02
C GLY A 298 8.27 3.55 13.34
N ALA A 299 7.67 2.43 12.92
CA ALA A 299 8.37 1.35 12.22
C ALA A 299 9.06 1.85 10.95
N ASP A 300 10.24 1.31 10.65
CA ASP A 300 10.98 1.57 9.43
C ASP A 300 10.63 0.50 8.38
N LEU A 301 9.70 0.84 7.50
CA LEU A 301 9.15 0.02 6.42
C LEU A 301 9.65 0.48 5.03
N ARG A 302 10.76 1.21 4.98
CA ARG A 302 11.28 1.75 3.70
C ARG A 302 11.62 0.63 2.73
N GLY A 303 11.07 0.73 1.52
CA GLY A 303 11.26 -0.28 0.47
C GLY A 303 10.66 -1.65 0.78
N ALA A 304 9.86 -1.79 1.84
CA ALA A 304 9.17 -3.05 2.14
C ALA A 304 8.12 -3.39 1.08
N ASP A 305 7.94 -4.67 0.82
CA ASP A 305 6.90 -5.20 -0.07
C ASP A 305 5.66 -5.57 0.76
N LEU A 306 4.67 -4.69 0.77
CA LEU A 306 3.40 -4.83 1.50
C LEU A 306 2.21 -5.09 0.56
N ARG A 307 2.46 -5.61 -0.65
CA ARG A 307 1.40 -5.88 -1.64
C ARG A 307 0.31 -6.78 -1.07
N GLY A 308 -0.93 -6.31 -1.15
CA GLY A 308 -2.09 -7.04 -0.66
C GLY A 308 -2.13 -7.27 0.86
N ALA A 309 -1.23 -6.66 1.63
CA ALA A 309 -1.23 -6.77 3.09
C ALA A 309 -2.50 -6.14 3.68
N ASP A 310 -3.00 -6.72 4.76
CA ASP A 310 -4.11 -6.16 5.54
C ASP A 310 -3.55 -5.34 6.71
N LEU A 311 -3.64 -4.03 6.57
CA LEU A 311 -3.26 -3.01 7.54
C LEU A 311 -4.50 -2.27 8.06
N GLY A 312 -5.67 -2.92 8.00
CA GLY A 312 -6.91 -2.34 8.45
C GLY A 312 -6.80 -1.87 9.91
N ARG A 313 -7.17 -0.61 10.18
CA ARG A 313 -7.09 -0.01 11.53
C ARG A 313 -5.71 -0.09 12.20
N ALA A 314 -4.66 -0.45 11.47
CA ALA A 314 -3.30 -0.48 12.02
C ALA A 314 -2.83 0.94 12.42
N ASN A 315 -2.04 1.01 13.48
CA ASN A 315 -1.40 2.23 13.90
C ASN A 315 -0.03 2.37 13.23
N LEU A 316 0.02 3.17 12.18
CA LEU A 316 1.23 3.48 11.39
C LEU A 316 1.71 4.93 11.62
N ARG A 317 1.33 5.53 12.76
CA ARG A 317 1.75 6.91 13.07
C ARG A 317 3.26 7.04 13.02
N ARG A 318 3.75 8.07 12.30
CA ARG A 318 5.19 8.34 12.11
C ARG A 318 5.97 7.17 11.49
N ALA A 319 5.32 6.16 10.93
CA ALA A 319 6.01 5.07 10.22
C ALA A 319 6.73 5.60 8.98
N ARG A 320 7.87 4.99 8.65
CA ARG A 320 8.67 5.32 7.46
C ARG A 320 8.38 4.30 6.37
N LEU A 321 7.60 4.71 5.39
CA LEU A 321 7.12 3.88 4.28
C LEU A 321 7.68 4.38 2.92
N ALA A 322 8.76 5.17 2.95
CA ALA A 322 9.32 5.73 1.72
C ALA A 322 9.75 4.61 0.76
N GLY A 323 9.24 4.66 -0.48
CA GLY A 323 9.50 3.66 -1.51
C GLY A 323 8.91 2.28 -1.24
N ALA A 324 8.03 2.12 -0.25
CA ALA A 324 7.34 0.85 0.01
C ALA A 324 6.33 0.53 -1.11
N ASP A 325 6.15 -0.75 -1.39
CA ASP A 325 5.14 -1.26 -2.33
C ASP A 325 3.88 -1.68 -1.56
N LEU A 326 2.87 -0.82 -1.60
CA LEU A 326 1.58 -0.99 -0.92
C LEU A 326 0.44 -1.29 -1.92
N ARG A 327 0.76 -1.75 -3.13
CA ARG A 327 -0.27 -2.05 -4.14
C ARG A 327 -1.28 -3.06 -3.60
N TYR A 328 -2.58 -2.76 -3.82
CA TYR A 328 -3.69 -3.58 -3.34
C TYR A 328 -3.76 -3.77 -1.81
N ALA A 329 -2.94 -3.06 -1.04
CA ALA A 329 -2.96 -3.14 0.42
C ALA A 329 -4.29 -2.59 0.98
N ARG A 330 -4.75 -3.17 2.08
CA ARG A 330 -5.94 -2.75 2.81
C ARG A 330 -5.56 -1.88 3.99
N LEU A 331 -5.72 -0.57 3.86
CA LEU A 331 -5.39 0.44 4.88
C LEU A 331 -6.65 1.12 5.41
N ARG A 332 -7.80 0.46 5.30
CA ARG A 332 -9.07 1.06 5.74
C ARG A 332 -9.01 1.41 7.22
N ARG A 333 -9.27 2.71 7.55
CA ARG A 333 -9.20 3.27 8.91
C ARG A 333 -7.82 3.18 9.56
N ALA A 334 -6.77 2.89 8.82
CA ALA A 334 -5.40 2.94 9.36
C ALA A 334 -5.04 4.35 9.82
N ASP A 335 -4.24 4.46 10.87
CA ASP A 335 -3.72 5.72 11.38
C ASP A 335 -2.30 5.96 10.85
N LEU A 336 -2.19 6.78 9.82
CA LEU A 336 -0.95 7.16 9.14
C LEU A 336 -0.54 8.62 9.48
N TYR A 337 -0.98 9.13 10.63
CA TYR A 337 -0.65 10.49 11.05
C TYR A 337 0.87 10.73 11.01
N ASN A 338 1.29 11.76 10.25
CA ASN A 338 2.70 12.13 10.09
C ASN A 338 3.60 10.98 9.57
N ALA A 339 3.04 10.03 8.80
CA ALA A 339 3.81 8.96 8.17
C ALA A 339 4.58 9.46 6.93
N GLU A 340 5.74 8.85 6.65
CA GLU A 340 6.59 9.16 5.49
C GLU A 340 6.32 8.17 4.35
N LEU A 341 5.50 8.54 3.37
CA LEU A 341 5.09 7.73 2.22
C LEU A 341 5.69 8.24 0.89
N ARG A 342 6.80 8.98 0.96
CA ARG A 342 7.43 9.52 -0.26
C ARG A 342 7.77 8.39 -1.24
N GLN A 343 7.37 8.58 -2.52
CA GLN A 343 7.62 7.61 -3.58
C GLN A 343 7.04 6.21 -3.31
N ALA A 344 6.13 6.05 -2.34
CA ALA A 344 5.44 4.79 -2.11
C ALA A 344 4.48 4.47 -3.25
N ASP A 345 4.34 3.18 -3.58
CA ASP A 345 3.39 2.69 -4.57
C ASP A 345 2.11 2.21 -3.87
N LEU A 346 1.06 3.04 -3.95
CA LEU A 346 -0.25 2.80 -3.34
C LEU A 346 -1.33 2.51 -4.38
N ARG A 347 -0.95 2.09 -5.59
CA ARG A 347 -1.91 1.80 -6.66
C ARG A 347 -2.94 0.78 -6.21
N GLU A 348 -4.22 1.08 -6.48
CA GLU A 348 -5.35 0.21 -6.12
C GLU A 348 -5.44 -0.11 -4.61
N ALA A 349 -4.74 0.64 -3.75
CA ALA A 349 -4.83 0.46 -2.31
C ALA A 349 -6.16 0.98 -1.76
N SER A 350 -6.67 0.35 -0.69
CA SER A 350 -7.90 0.74 -0.01
C SER A 350 -7.58 1.55 1.26
N LEU A 351 -7.68 2.88 1.18
CA LEU A 351 -7.41 3.83 2.26
C LEU A 351 -8.71 4.51 2.78
N GLY A 352 -9.87 3.89 2.57
CA GLY A 352 -11.13 4.48 3.01
C GLY A 352 -11.13 4.80 4.51
N GLN A 353 -11.46 6.05 4.87
CA GLN A 353 -11.47 6.54 6.25
C GLN A 353 -10.10 6.48 6.96
N ALA A 354 -9.00 6.34 6.22
CA ALA A 354 -7.65 6.40 6.80
C ALA A 354 -7.33 7.82 7.30
N LYS A 355 -6.49 7.91 8.33
CA LYS A 355 -5.98 9.15 8.89
C LYS A 355 -4.59 9.42 8.36
N LEU A 356 -4.48 10.36 7.42
CA LEU A 356 -3.26 10.73 6.72
C LEU A 356 -2.86 12.20 7.01
N GLU A 357 -3.36 12.77 8.11
CA GLU A 357 -3.05 14.15 8.47
C GLU A 357 -1.54 14.33 8.60
N ARG A 358 -1.02 15.36 7.94
CA ARG A 358 0.41 15.69 7.89
C ARG A 358 1.30 14.57 7.30
N ALA A 359 0.72 13.56 6.67
CA ALA A 359 1.50 12.52 6.00
C ALA A 359 2.24 13.09 4.78
N ASN A 360 3.44 12.55 4.52
CA ASN A 360 4.23 12.94 3.37
C ASN A 360 4.09 11.91 2.24
N LEU A 361 3.27 12.24 1.26
CA LEU A 361 2.96 11.46 0.06
C LEU A 361 3.62 12.05 -1.20
N ALA A 362 4.64 12.88 -1.06
CA ALA A 362 5.28 13.51 -2.20
C ALA A 362 5.83 12.45 -3.18
N ASN A 363 5.48 12.60 -4.47
CA ASN A 363 5.80 11.68 -5.56
C ASN A 363 5.24 10.25 -5.35
N ALA A 364 4.29 10.03 -4.45
CA ALA A 364 3.64 8.72 -4.29
C ALA A 364 2.71 8.41 -5.46
N ASP A 365 2.53 7.12 -5.75
CA ASP A 365 1.62 6.63 -6.80
C ASP A 365 0.34 6.08 -6.15
N LEU A 366 -0.75 6.86 -6.23
CA LEU A 366 -2.07 6.54 -5.68
C LEU A 366 -3.11 6.28 -6.79
N ARG A 367 -2.67 5.93 -8.01
CA ARG A 367 -3.60 5.70 -9.13
C ARG A 367 -4.59 4.60 -8.79
N GLY A 368 -5.87 4.88 -9.02
CA GLY A 368 -6.97 3.96 -8.70
C GLY A 368 -7.19 3.71 -7.20
N ALA A 369 -6.45 4.36 -6.30
CA ALA A 369 -6.61 4.16 -4.87
C ALA A 369 -7.98 4.63 -4.36
N THR A 370 -8.55 3.91 -3.39
CA THR A 370 -9.80 4.29 -2.72
C THR A 370 -9.51 5.09 -1.45
N LEU A 371 -9.77 6.39 -1.49
CA LEU A 371 -9.54 7.36 -0.41
C LEU A 371 -10.84 7.97 0.12
N THR A 372 -11.96 7.29 -0.08
CA THR A 372 -13.29 7.78 0.34
C THR A 372 -13.28 8.12 1.83
N SER A 373 -13.66 9.38 2.15
CA SER A 373 -13.67 9.91 3.52
C SER A 373 -12.32 9.84 4.26
N ALA A 374 -11.20 9.68 3.54
CA ALA A 374 -9.87 9.76 4.15
C ALA A 374 -9.57 11.18 4.61
N ASN A 375 -8.87 11.33 5.74
CA ASN A 375 -8.41 12.62 6.24
C ASN A 375 -6.94 12.83 5.84
N MET A 376 -6.71 13.73 4.89
CA MET A 376 -5.41 14.14 4.36
C MET A 376 -5.15 15.62 4.63
N SER A 377 -5.78 16.20 5.66
CA SER A 377 -5.55 17.60 6.00
C SER A 377 -4.08 17.86 6.34
N ASP A 378 -3.54 18.98 5.87
CA ASP A 378 -2.13 19.36 6.01
C ASP A 378 -1.14 18.34 5.41
N ALA A 379 -1.58 17.39 4.57
CA ALA A 379 -0.70 16.38 3.94
C ALA A 379 0.09 16.97 2.76
N TRP A 380 1.25 16.39 2.48
CA TRP A 380 2.14 16.78 1.39
C TRP A 380 2.00 15.79 0.23
N LEU A 381 1.38 16.22 -0.88
CA LEU A 381 1.04 15.42 -2.05
C LEU A 381 1.69 15.99 -3.34
N ARG A 382 2.78 16.75 -3.21
CA ARG A 382 3.47 17.32 -4.38
C ARG A 382 3.85 16.24 -5.38
N ASN A 383 3.50 16.47 -6.67
CA ASN A 383 3.75 15.53 -7.76
C ASN A 383 3.15 14.12 -7.52
N ALA A 384 2.24 13.95 -6.58
CA ALA A 384 1.59 12.66 -6.37
C ALA A 384 0.72 12.30 -7.58
N LYS A 385 0.65 11.00 -7.91
CA LYS A 385 -0.17 10.48 -8.99
C LYS A 385 -1.48 9.96 -8.41
N LEU A 386 -2.56 10.67 -8.63
CA LEU A 386 -3.91 10.38 -8.13
C LEU A 386 -4.89 10.12 -9.28
N GLU A 387 -4.39 9.77 -10.47
CA GLU A 387 -5.24 9.52 -11.64
C GLU A 387 -6.25 8.41 -11.33
N GLY A 388 -7.54 8.71 -11.56
CA GLY A 388 -8.64 7.80 -11.28
C GLY A 388 -8.89 7.49 -9.81
N ALA A 389 -8.23 8.16 -8.87
CA ALA A 389 -8.41 7.92 -7.44
C ALA A 389 -9.82 8.33 -6.96
N HIS A 390 -10.36 7.57 -5.99
CA HIS A 390 -11.67 7.79 -5.40
C HIS A 390 -11.55 8.59 -4.09
N LEU A 391 -11.73 9.92 -4.18
CA LEU A 391 -11.57 10.89 -3.09
C LEU A 391 -12.91 11.46 -2.59
N LEU A 392 -14.01 10.73 -2.80
CA LEU A 392 -15.35 11.17 -2.38
C LEU A 392 -15.35 11.45 -0.87
N PHE A 393 -15.82 12.66 -0.48
CA PHE A 393 -15.84 13.17 0.90
C PHE A 393 -14.47 13.23 1.60
N ALA A 394 -13.36 13.12 0.87
CA ALA A 394 -12.03 13.22 1.46
C ALA A 394 -11.77 14.62 2.04
N ASP A 395 -11.02 14.70 3.13
CA ASP A 395 -10.56 15.97 3.72
C ASP A 395 -9.12 16.27 3.29
N LEU A 396 -8.96 17.24 2.41
CA LEU A 396 -7.69 17.71 1.84
C LEU A 396 -7.41 19.17 2.23
N GLN A 397 -8.02 19.66 3.31
CA GLN A 397 -7.84 21.05 3.72
C GLN A 397 -6.36 21.35 3.98
N ARG A 398 -5.90 22.49 3.44
CA ARG A 398 -4.50 22.98 3.58
C ARG A 398 -3.44 22.01 3.09
N SER A 399 -3.80 20.98 2.33
CA SER A 399 -2.84 20.03 1.75
C SER A 399 -2.08 20.67 0.58
N ASP A 400 -0.86 20.17 0.34
CA ASP A 400 -0.02 20.59 -0.76
C ASP A 400 -0.08 19.59 -1.91
N LEU A 401 -0.86 19.91 -2.92
CA LEU A 401 -1.10 19.12 -4.14
C LEU A 401 -0.45 19.77 -5.38
N GLN A 402 0.57 20.61 -5.20
CA GLN A 402 1.23 21.29 -6.33
C GLN A 402 1.72 20.26 -7.36
N SER A 403 1.37 20.49 -8.63
CA SER A 403 1.71 19.61 -9.75
C SER A 403 1.25 18.15 -9.60
N ALA A 404 0.29 17.86 -8.72
CA ALA A 404 -0.31 16.53 -8.60
C ALA A 404 -1.12 16.17 -9.84
N ASP A 405 -1.16 14.88 -10.18
CA ASP A 405 -1.97 14.35 -11.28
C ASP A 405 -3.27 13.75 -10.72
N LEU A 406 -4.36 14.50 -10.87
CA LEU A 406 -5.71 14.17 -10.42
C LEU A 406 -6.66 13.91 -11.61
N ARG A 407 -6.13 13.57 -12.78
CA ARG A 407 -6.96 13.29 -13.95
C ARG A 407 -7.96 12.17 -13.66
N ASN A 408 -9.20 12.35 -14.11
CA ASN A 408 -10.29 11.40 -13.86
C ASN A 408 -10.57 11.09 -12.38
N ALA A 409 -9.97 11.79 -11.43
CA ALA A 409 -10.19 11.55 -10.00
C ALA A 409 -11.61 11.98 -9.58
N ASN A 410 -12.18 11.25 -8.61
CA ASN A 410 -13.47 11.58 -8.04
C ASN A 410 -13.31 12.31 -6.70
N LEU A 411 -13.41 13.63 -6.71
CA LEU A 411 -13.32 14.55 -5.56
C LEU A 411 -14.69 15.12 -5.19
N ALA A 412 -15.79 14.49 -5.58
CA ALA A 412 -17.11 15.03 -5.27
C ALA A 412 -17.28 15.19 -3.75
N SER A 413 -17.81 16.35 -3.35
CA SER A 413 -18.00 16.73 -1.94
C SER A 413 -16.72 16.66 -1.08
N ALA A 414 -15.53 16.65 -1.69
CA ALA A 414 -14.27 16.72 -0.97
C ALA A 414 -14.07 18.11 -0.36
N LYS A 415 -13.36 18.17 0.77
CA LYS A 415 -12.97 19.41 1.43
C LYS A 415 -11.55 19.79 1.03
N LEU A 416 -11.40 20.82 0.21
CA LEU A 416 -10.12 21.32 -0.31
C LEU A 416 -9.80 22.74 0.18
N ARG A 417 -10.48 23.21 1.21
CA ARG A 417 -10.35 24.60 1.68
C ARG A 417 -8.88 24.96 1.94
N GLY A 418 -8.40 26.00 1.26
CA GLY A 418 -7.03 26.49 1.41
C GLY A 418 -5.94 25.51 0.88
N ALA A 419 -6.30 24.48 0.13
CA ALA A 419 -5.33 23.58 -0.46
C ALA A 419 -4.52 24.26 -1.59
N HIS A 420 -3.29 23.80 -1.81
CA HIS A 420 -2.39 24.28 -2.85
C HIS A 420 -2.37 23.30 -4.03
N LEU A 421 -3.08 23.65 -5.13
CA LEU A 421 -3.19 22.84 -6.36
C LEU A 421 -2.55 23.56 -7.58
N ALA A 422 -1.60 24.47 -7.33
CA ALA A 422 -0.98 25.19 -8.43
C ALA A 422 -0.32 24.23 -9.43
N GLY A 423 -0.68 24.35 -10.71
CA GLY A 423 -0.20 23.50 -11.78
C GLY A 423 -0.71 22.04 -11.75
N ALA A 424 -1.65 21.69 -10.87
CA ALA A 424 -2.22 20.35 -10.81
C ALA A 424 -3.00 20.01 -12.08
N SER A 425 -3.01 18.72 -12.46
CA SER A 425 -3.76 18.18 -13.58
C SER A 425 -5.07 17.57 -13.08
N LEU A 426 -6.21 18.18 -13.46
CA LEU A 426 -7.57 17.85 -13.01
C LEU A 426 -8.51 17.59 -14.19
N GLN A 427 -7.95 17.25 -15.37
CA GLN A 427 -8.77 16.98 -16.54
C GLN A 427 -9.78 15.87 -16.24
N LEU A 428 -11.04 16.10 -16.64
CA LEU A 428 -12.15 15.15 -16.41
C LEU A 428 -12.43 14.84 -14.92
N ALA A 429 -11.74 15.47 -13.98
CA ALA A 429 -11.97 15.23 -12.55
C ALA A 429 -13.39 15.65 -12.14
N ASN A 430 -13.97 14.92 -11.20
CA ASN A 430 -15.27 15.23 -10.62
C ASN A 430 -15.07 15.98 -9.28
N LEU A 431 -15.32 17.27 -9.27
CA LEU A 431 -15.27 18.19 -8.12
C LEU A 431 -16.67 18.70 -7.75
N ALA A 432 -17.73 17.98 -8.14
CA ALA A 432 -19.11 18.39 -7.85
C ALA A 432 -19.31 18.60 -6.35
N ALA A 433 -19.90 19.76 -5.98
CA ALA A 433 -20.16 20.15 -4.59
C ALA A 433 -18.92 20.15 -3.67
N ALA A 434 -17.70 20.21 -4.22
CA ALA A 434 -16.47 20.29 -3.41
C ALA A 434 -16.32 21.68 -2.77
N ASP A 435 -15.75 21.72 -1.54
CA ASP A 435 -15.40 22.96 -0.85
C ASP A 435 -13.98 23.39 -1.24
N LEU A 436 -13.88 24.30 -2.19
CA LEU A 436 -12.65 24.81 -2.79
C LEU A 436 -12.36 26.27 -2.32
N ARG A 437 -12.92 26.69 -1.20
CA ARG A 437 -12.75 28.08 -0.71
C ARG A 437 -11.28 28.39 -0.45
N GLY A 438 -10.84 29.52 -1.01
CA GLY A 438 -9.46 29.99 -0.87
C GLY A 438 -8.39 29.06 -1.45
N VAL A 439 -8.76 28.09 -2.29
CA VAL A 439 -7.83 27.18 -2.95
C VAL A 439 -6.92 27.94 -3.93
N ASP A 440 -5.69 27.46 -4.10
CA ASP A 440 -4.82 27.92 -5.20
C ASP A 440 -4.80 26.89 -6.32
N LEU A 441 -5.53 27.19 -7.42
CA LEU A 441 -5.60 26.44 -8.66
C LEU A 441 -4.90 27.17 -9.83
N SER A 442 -3.98 28.08 -9.51
CA SER A 442 -3.24 28.82 -10.52
C SER A 442 -2.53 27.85 -11.49
N LEU A 443 -2.60 28.12 -12.80
CA LEU A 443 -2.05 27.26 -13.85
C LEU A 443 -2.62 25.82 -13.86
N GLY A 444 -3.63 25.53 -13.08
CA GLY A 444 -4.28 24.22 -13.02
C GLY A 444 -4.94 23.84 -14.35
N LYS A 445 -4.91 22.56 -14.69
CA LYS A 445 -5.50 21.99 -15.90
C LYS A 445 -6.82 21.32 -15.52
N LEU A 446 -7.96 21.98 -15.81
CA LEU A 446 -9.31 21.56 -15.44
C LEU A 446 -10.20 21.33 -16.67
N GLU A 447 -9.61 20.98 -17.83
CA GLU A 447 -10.36 20.76 -19.05
C GLU A 447 -11.43 19.67 -18.84
N ALA A 448 -12.67 19.97 -19.22
CA ALA A 448 -13.84 19.10 -19.03
C ALA A 448 -14.11 18.64 -17.58
N ALA A 449 -13.51 19.28 -16.57
CA ALA A 449 -13.75 18.98 -15.16
C ALA A 449 -15.20 19.33 -14.77
N LYS A 450 -15.74 18.59 -13.78
CA LYS A 450 -17.10 18.78 -13.26
C LYS A 450 -17.03 19.52 -11.93
N LEU A 451 -17.46 20.79 -11.91
CA LEU A 451 -17.44 21.68 -10.75
C LEU A 451 -18.85 22.17 -10.37
N TRP A 452 -19.89 21.39 -10.68
CA TRP A 452 -21.27 21.79 -10.38
C TRP A 452 -21.44 22.03 -8.87
N TYR A 453 -22.04 23.16 -8.53
CA TYR A 453 -22.28 23.55 -7.13
C TYR A 453 -21.03 23.56 -6.25
N ALA A 454 -19.82 23.56 -6.82
CA ALA A 454 -18.58 23.70 -6.07
C ALA A 454 -18.48 25.10 -5.45
N ASP A 455 -17.91 25.17 -4.24
CA ASP A 455 -17.68 26.45 -3.58
C ASP A 455 -16.22 26.90 -3.78
N LEU A 456 -16.03 27.88 -4.68
CA LEU A 456 -14.75 28.44 -5.10
C LEU A 456 -14.54 29.87 -4.58
N GLN A 457 -15.23 30.27 -3.51
CA GLN A 457 -15.10 31.63 -2.96
C GLN A 457 -13.63 31.96 -2.67
N GLY A 458 -13.17 33.10 -3.19
CA GLY A 458 -11.79 33.55 -2.99
C GLY A 458 -10.72 32.66 -3.57
N ALA A 459 -11.07 31.67 -4.42
CA ALA A 459 -10.12 30.79 -5.07
C ALA A 459 -9.25 31.54 -6.08
N SER A 460 -7.99 31.13 -6.23
CA SER A 460 -7.10 31.59 -7.32
C SER A 460 -7.16 30.60 -8.48
N LEU A 461 -7.70 31.06 -9.61
CA LEU A 461 -7.81 30.33 -10.88
C LEU A 461 -6.99 31.04 -12.00
N ARG A 462 -5.96 31.80 -11.58
CA ARG A 462 -5.12 32.58 -12.52
C ARG A 462 -4.51 31.67 -13.58
N SER A 463 -4.75 32.02 -14.84
CA SER A 463 -4.28 31.24 -15.99
C SER A 463 -4.67 29.76 -15.95
N ALA A 464 -5.67 29.37 -15.15
CA ALA A 464 -6.21 28.03 -15.12
C ALA A 464 -6.92 27.70 -16.44
N ARG A 465 -6.89 26.43 -16.82
CA ARG A 465 -7.46 25.92 -18.06
C ARG A 465 -8.78 25.19 -17.75
N LEU A 466 -9.89 25.89 -17.93
CA LEU A 466 -11.26 25.44 -17.64
C LEU A 466 -12.06 25.17 -18.92
N VAL A 467 -11.36 24.86 -20.02
CA VAL A 467 -12.01 24.65 -21.34
C VAL A 467 -12.99 23.48 -21.23
N GLY A 468 -14.24 23.74 -21.60
CA GLY A 468 -15.34 22.77 -21.53
C GLY A 468 -15.70 22.31 -20.11
N ALA A 469 -15.18 22.94 -19.06
CA ALA A 469 -15.54 22.62 -17.68
C ALA A 469 -16.99 22.96 -17.37
N THR A 470 -17.62 22.27 -16.43
CA THR A 470 -18.98 22.53 -15.97
C THR A 470 -18.96 23.18 -14.60
N LEU A 471 -19.25 24.48 -14.54
CA LEU A 471 -19.28 25.29 -13.29
C LEU A 471 -20.73 25.67 -12.91
N ARG A 472 -21.73 25.02 -13.49
CA ARG A 472 -23.11 25.34 -13.23
C ARG A 472 -23.44 25.37 -11.74
N GLY A 473 -24.03 26.49 -11.27
CA GLY A 473 -24.39 26.69 -9.87
C GLY A 473 -23.18 26.80 -8.91
N ALA A 474 -21.96 26.92 -9.44
CA ALA A 474 -20.77 27.09 -8.61
C ALA A 474 -20.72 28.50 -7.98
N ASN A 475 -20.11 28.63 -6.82
CA ASN A 475 -19.91 29.86 -6.10
C ASN A 475 -18.48 30.39 -6.31
N LEU A 476 -18.30 31.37 -7.15
CA LEU A 476 -17.02 32.01 -7.51
C LEU A 476 -16.85 33.41 -6.92
N ARG A 477 -17.57 33.74 -5.82
CA ARG A 477 -17.52 35.07 -5.22
C ARG A 477 -16.09 35.44 -4.83
N GLY A 478 -15.64 36.58 -5.34
CA GLY A 478 -14.28 37.05 -5.05
C GLY A 478 -13.15 36.23 -5.67
N ALA A 479 -13.43 35.20 -6.48
CA ALA A 479 -12.41 34.38 -7.14
C ALA A 479 -11.58 35.20 -8.13
N ASP A 480 -10.32 34.77 -8.37
CA ASP A 480 -9.41 35.38 -9.34
C ASP A 480 -9.21 34.46 -10.55
N LEU A 481 -9.90 34.79 -11.65
CA LEU A 481 -9.83 34.11 -12.94
C LEU A 481 -8.98 34.88 -13.97
N TRP A 482 -8.02 35.69 -13.54
CA TRP A 482 -7.16 36.46 -14.42
C TRP A 482 -6.49 35.57 -15.46
N ARG A 483 -6.69 35.90 -16.78
CA ARG A 483 -6.22 35.10 -17.90
C ARG A 483 -6.72 33.64 -17.94
N ALA A 484 -7.75 33.28 -17.20
CA ALA A 484 -8.32 31.94 -17.25
C ALA A 484 -8.86 31.61 -18.65
N TYR A 485 -8.79 30.34 -19.02
CA TYR A 485 -9.30 29.79 -20.28
C TYR A 485 -10.63 29.09 -20.01
N LEU A 486 -11.74 29.74 -20.36
CA LEU A 486 -13.11 29.32 -20.09
C LEU A 486 -13.90 28.96 -21.36
N GLN A 487 -13.21 28.74 -22.49
CA GLN A 487 -13.87 28.44 -23.75
C GLN A 487 -14.77 27.21 -23.62
N GLY A 488 -16.04 27.33 -24.04
CA GLY A 488 -17.01 26.25 -23.93
C GLY A 488 -17.38 25.84 -22.50
N ALA A 489 -16.96 26.57 -21.48
CA ALA A 489 -17.34 26.29 -20.10
C ALA A 489 -18.82 26.58 -19.85
N ASP A 490 -19.47 25.79 -19.01
CA ASP A 490 -20.83 25.99 -18.55
C ASP A 490 -20.84 26.79 -17.24
N LEU A 491 -21.16 28.09 -17.34
CA LEU A 491 -21.20 29.05 -16.24
C LEU A 491 -22.64 29.40 -15.83
N ARG A 492 -23.64 28.64 -16.25
CA ARG A 492 -25.03 28.91 -15.90
C ARG A 492 -25.24 28.84 -14.39
N ASP A 493 -26.03 29.75 -13.87
CA ASP A 493 -26.36 29.85 -12.44
C ASP A 493 -25.13 30.06 -11.52
N THR A 494 -23.98 30.49 -12.08
CA THR A 494 -22.70 30.68 -11.33
C THR A 494 -22.71 32.07 -10.66
N ASP A 495 -22.34 32.12 -9.36
CA ASP A 495 -22.18 33.36 -8.62
C ASP A 495 -20.78 33.95 -8.80
N LEU A 496 -20.63 34.99 -9.59
CA LEU A 496 -19.36 35.65 -9.93
C LEU A 496 -19.19 37.02 -9.25
N ARG A 497 -19.99 37.33 -8.25
CA ARG A 497 -19.89 38.62 -7.56
C ARG A 497 -18.50 38.94 -7.03
N GLY A 498 -17.95 40.08 -7.43
CA GLY A 498 -16.58 40.47 -7.07
C GLY A 498 -15.47 39.61 -7.65
N ALA A 499 -15.76 38.66 -8.57
CA ALA A 499 -14.73 37.87 -9.24
C ALA A 499 -13.92 38.73 -10.23
N SER A 500 -12.66 38.35 -10.48
CA SER A 500 -11.81 38.93 -11.52
C SER A 500 -11.75 38.02 -12.74
N LEU A 501 -12.36 38.41 -13.83
CA LEU A 501 -12.24 37.73 -15.12
C LEU A 501 -11.35 38.53 -16.09
N SER A 502 -10.57 39.47 -15.60
CA SER A 502 -9.72 40.31 -16.45
C SER A 502 -8.83 39.47 -17.36
N ARG A 503 -8.86 39.72 -18.66
CA ARG A 503 -8.18 38.98 -19.74
C ARG A 503 -8.58 37.50 -19.85
N ALA A 504 -9.67 37.06 -19.21
CA ALA A 504 -10.18 35.69 -19.39
C ALA A 504 -10.70 35.49 -20.82
N ARG A 505 -10.68 34.24 -21.27
CA ARG A 505 -11.18 33.82 -22.60
C ARG A 505 -12.49 33.06 -22.44
N LEU A 506 -13.59 33.59 -22.94
CA LEU A 506 -14.98 33.12 -22.74
C LEU A 506 -15.66 32.64 -24.02
N TRP A 507 -14.91 32.36 -25.10
CA TRP A 507 -15.49 31.93 -26.34
C TRP A 507 -16.40 30.70 -26.17
N ARG A 508 -17.65 30.78 -26.67
CA ARG A 508 -18.68 29.73 -26.53
C ARG A 508 -18.96 29.26 -25.10
N SER A 509 -18.67 30.06 -24.09
CA SER A 509 -19.13 29.77 -22.74
C SER A 509 -20.65 29.89 -22.64
N LEU A 510 -21.30 28.98 -21.91
CA LEU A 510 -22.72 29.07 -21.62
C LEU A 510 -22.93 29.92 -20.37
N LEU A 511 -23.48 31.09 -20.50
CA LEU A 511 -23.68 32.04 -19.40
C LEU A 511 -25.08 31.98 -18.78
N GLY A 512 -26.04 31.27 -19.42
CA GLY A 512 -27.39 31.03 -18.92
C GLY A 512 -28.29 32.26 -18.85
N ASP A 513 -29.57 32.00 -18.68
CA ASP A 513 -30.59 33.06 -18.49
C ASP A 513 -30.71 33.27 -16.97
N THR A 514 -30.14 34.34 -16.43
CA THR A 514 -30.31 34.68 -15.01
C THR A 514 -31.68 35.36 -14.83
N ASN A 515 -32.75 34.57 -14.95
CA ASN A 515 -34.13 35.03 -14.67
C ASN A 515 -34.31 35.53 -13.23
N GLY A 516 -33.23 35.62 -12.44
CA GLY A 516 -33.23 36.15 -11.10
C GLY A 516 -32.74 37.59 -10.95
N GLY A 517 -32.38 38.31 -12.01
CA GLY A 517 -32.10 39.76 -11.98
C GLY A 517 -31.15 40.30 -10.88
N ASN A 518 -30.51 39.47 -10.10
CA ASN A 518 -29.93 39.84 -8.81
C ASN A 518 -28.40 39.95 -8.84
N GLY A 519 -27.85 40.46 -9.95
CA GLY A 519 -26.47 40.88 -9.93
C GLY A 519 -25.43 39.81 -9.59
N LEU A 520 -25.56 38.55 -10.11
CA LEU A 520 -24.56 37.49 -9.94
C LEU A 520 -23.17 37.90 -10.45
N TRP A 521 -23.10 38.97 -11.24
CA TRP A 521 -21.88 39.58 -11.77
C TRP A 521 -21.54 40.91 -11.09
N HIS A 522 -22.23 41.26 -10.02
CA HIS A 522 -21.97 42.53 -9.30
C HIS A 522 -20.51 42.63 -8.87
N LEU A 523 -19.85 43.75 -9.13
CA LEU A 523 -18.44 43.98 -8.89
C LEU A 523 -17.47 42.99 -9.60
N ALA A 524 -17.94 42.24 -10.60
CA ALA A 524 -17.03 41.42 -11.40
C ALA A 524 -16.15 42.31 -12.30
N ASP A 525 -14.85 42.03 -12.34
CA ASP A 525 -13.89 42.73 -13.21
C ASP A 525 -13.81 42.04 -14.56
N LEU A 526 -14.39 42.65 -15.57
CA LEU A 526 -14.50 42.10 -16.93
C LEU A 526 -13.56 42.78 -17.94
N ARG A 527 -12.53 43.52 -17.46
CA ARG A 527 -11.63 44.23 -18.36
C ARG A 527 -10.90 43.31 -19.32
N SER A 528 -10.86 43.70 -20.58
CA SER A 528 -10.16 42.97 -21.66
C SER A 528 -10.51 41.47 -21.75
N ILE A 529 -11.74 41.07 -21.40
CA ILE A 529 -12.23 39.73 -21.68
C ILE A 529 -12.27 39.49 -23.20
N ARG A 530 -12.07 38.27 -23.63
CA ARG A 530 -12.08 37.89 -25.03
C ARG A 530 -13.29 36.99 -25.30
N LEU A 531 -14.24 37.52 -26.07
CA LEU A 531 -15.48 36.84 -26.49
C LEU A 531 -15.45 36.35 -27.94
N GLU A 532 -14.64 37.01 -28.77
CA GLU A 532 -14.59 36.70 -30.20
C GLU A 532 -13.71 35.49 -30.48
N PRO A 533 -14.17 34.54 -31.34
CA PRO A 533 -13.28 33.48 -31.81
C PRO A 533 -12.13 34.12 -32.62
N VAL A 534 -10.93 33.67 -32.39
CA VAL A 534 -9.81 33.87 -33.32
C VAL A 534 -10.22 33.19 -34.62
N ASP A 535 -10.11 33.87 -35.76
CA ASP A 535 -10.59 33.42 -37.06
C ASP A 535 -10.48 31.92 -37.32
N ALA A 536 -11.60 31.26 -37.43
CA ALA A 536 -11.88 29.86 -37.67
C ALA A 536 -11.91 28.93 -36.44
N ALA A 537 -13.05 28.31 -36.20
CA ALA A 537 -13.28 27.29 -35.16
C ALA A 537 -12.25 26.15 -35.22
N SER A 538 -11.69 25.85 -36.38
CA SER A 538 -10.65 24.87 -36.59
C SER A 538 -9.29 25.22 -35.94
N VAL A 539 -8.91 26.51 -35.95
CA VAL A 539 -7.65 26.98 -35.36
C VAL A 539 -7.73 26.94 -33.84
N VAL A 540 -8.87 27.36 -33.28
CA VAL A 540 -9.08 27.32 -31.83
C VAL A 540 -9.14 25.88 -31.34
N LEU A 541 -9.80 24.97 -32.06
CA LEU A 541 -9.79 23.54 -31.75
C LEU A 541 -8.39 22.95 -31.80
N ALA A 542 -7.60 23.27 -32.85
CA ALA A 542 -6.23 22.80 -32.98
C ALA A 542 -5.33 23.32 -31.84
N GLU A 543 -5.45 24.59 -31.44
CA GLU A 543 -4.75 25.15 -30.28
C GLU A 543 -5.17 24.44 -28.99
N LEU A 544 -6.46 24.16 -28.79
CA LEU A 544 -6.97 23.46 -27.63
C LEU A 544 -6.50 22.00 -27.58
N GLU A 545 -6.55 21.32 -28.74
CA GLU A 545 -6.04 19.95 -28.88
C GLU A 545 -4.53 19.86 -28.59
N ALA A 546 -3.74 20.81 -29.07
CA ALA A 546 -2.32 20.91 -28.75
C ALA A 546 -2.02 21.18 -27.26
N MET A 547 -2.97 21.82 -26.57
CA MET A 547 -2.86 22.13 -25.13
C MET A 547 -3.29 20.99 -24.23
N ILE A 548 -4.13 20.07 -24.71
CA ILE A 548 -4.72 18.97 -23.91
C ILE A 548 -3.97 17.68 -24.26
N SER A 549 -3.22 17.16 -23.34
CA SER A 549 -2.45 15.93 -23.52
C SER A 549 -3.28 14.63 -23.41
N ASP A 550 -4.53 14.72 -22.99
CA ASP A 550 -5.44 13.59 -22.76
C ASP A 550 -6.49 13.52 -23.88
N GLY A 551 -6.46 12.44 -24.68
CA GLY A 551 -7.39 12.25 -25.81
C GLY A 551 -8.85 12.18 -25.40
N THR A 552 -9.18 11.65 -24.22
CA THR A 552 -10.57 11.60 -23.71
C THR A 552 -11.05 12.97 -23.27
N ALA A 553 -10.17 13.79 -22.72
CA ALA A 553 -10.45 15.18 -22.40
C ALA A 553 -10.65 16.01 -23.68
N VAL A 554 -9.88 15.76 -24.74
CA VAL A 554 -10.05 16.39 -26.06
C VAL A 554 -11.45 16.11 -26.63
N GLU A 555 -11.88 14.84 -26.59
CA GLU A 555 -13.22 14.47 -27.07
C GLU A 555 -14.34 15.10 -26.25
N ALA A 556 -14.21 15.14 -24.93
CA ALA A 556 -15.18 15.77 -24.05
C ALA A 556 -15.27 17.27 -24.29
N VAL A 557 -14.15 17.95 -24.52
CA VAL A 557 -14.08 19.37 -24.86
C VAL A 557 -14.71 19.60 -26.24
N ARG A 558 -14.38 18.78 -27.24
CA ARG A 558 -14.93 18.86 -28.59
C ARG A 558 -16.47 18.73 -28.59
N ALA A 559 -16.99 17.73 -27.85
CA ALA A 559 -18.42 17.53 -27.68
C ALA A 559 -19.11 18.77 -27.06
N ARG A 560 -18.45 19.39 -26.05
CA ARG A 560 -18.95 20.62 -25.43
C ARG A 560 -18.95 21.80 -26.37
N LEU A 561 -17.87 21.99 -27.14
CA LEU A 561 -17.78 23.07 -28.11
C LEU A 561 -18.80 22.91 -29.25
N HIS A 562 -19.09 21.68 -29.69
CA HIS A 562 -20.13 21.40 -30.65
C HIS A 562 -21.54 21.65 -30.10
N ALA A 563 -21.83 21.17 -28.87
CA ALA A 563 -23.12 21.42 -28.23
C ALA A 563 -23.40 22.92 -28.02
N ALA A 564 -22.35 23.72 -27.81
CA ALA A 564 -22.46 25.17 -27.71
C ALA A 564 -22.56 25.88 -29.08
N SER A 565 -22.29 25.19 -30.21
CA SER A 565 -22.36 25.80 -31.55
C SER A 565 -23.77 26.06 -32.01
N ASP A 566 -24.74 25.34 -31.45
CA ASP A 566 -26.18 25.54 -31.77
C ASP A 566 -26.78 26.71 -30.99
N ALA A 567 -26.04 27.30 -30.05
CA ALA A 567 -26.44 28.50 -29.35
C ALA A 567 -26.15 29.74 -30.22
N ALA A 568 -27.19 30.52 -30.47
CA ALA A 568 -27.08 31.77 -31.21
C ALA A 568 -26.09 32.75 -30.56
N ASP A 569 -25.47 33.58 -31.38
CA ASP A 569 -24.59 34.71 -31.11
C ASP A 569 -24.00 34.81 -29.69
N GLU A 570 -22.69 34.55 -29.54
CA GLU A 570 -21.91 34.49 -28.27
C GLU A 570 -22.09 35.71 -27.36
N ALA A 571 -22.43 36.86 -27.94
CA ALA A 571 -22.63 38.10 -27.19
C ALA A 571 -24.04 38.21 -26.55
N GLU A 572 -25.03 37.49 -27.04
CA GLU A 572 -26.40 37.58 -26.53
C GLU A 572 -26.57 37.02 -25.10
N PRO A 573 -26.00 35.86 -24.73
CA PRO A 573 -26.03 35.41 -23.35
C PRO A 573 -25.39 36.43 -22.40
N LEU A 574 -24.21 36.96 -22.75
CA LEU A 574 -23.51 37.93 -21.91
C LEU A 574 -24.31 39.24 -21.78
N LYS A 575 -24.97 39.73 -22.86
CA LYS A 575 -25.87 40.90 -22.81
C LYS A 575 -27.02 40.68 -21.82
N LYS A 576 -27.64 39.50 -21.83
CA LYS A 576 -28.75 39.19 -20.92
C LYS A 576 -28.29 39.14 -19.48
N GLU A 577 -27.18 38.44 -19.22
CA GLU A 577 -26.59 38.31 -17.88
C GLU A 577 -26.15 39.65 -17.31
N LEU A 578 -25.60 40.52 -18.13
CA LEU A 578 -25.11 41.84 -17.76
C LEU A 578 -26.14 42.95 -17.98
N ALA A 579 -27.44 42.63 -17.94
CA ALA A 579 -28.54 43.61 -18.14
C ALA A 579 -28.49 44.81 -17.17
N TRP A 580 -27.75 44.72 -16.05
CA TRP A 580 -27.57 45.82 -15.10
C TRP A 580 -26.39 46.75 -15.44
N ALA A 581 -25.82 46.65 -16.65
CA ALA A 581 -24.77 47.54 -17.15
C ALA A 581 -23.54 47.69 -16.21
N PRO A 582 -22.52 46.83 -16.31
CA PRO A 582 -21.30 47.01 -15.57
C PRO A 582 -20.61 48.34 -15.95
N PRO A 583 -19.94 48.98 -14.99
CA PRO A 583 -19.29 50.26 -15.22
C PRO A 583 -18.17 50.17 -16.27
N LYS A 584 -18.01 51.17 -17.11
CA LYS A 584 -16.92 51.27 -18.13
C LYS A 584 -15.54 51.02 -17.52
N VAL A 585 -15.32 51.38 -16.28
CA VAL A 585 -14.08 51.18 -15.55
C VAL A 585 -13.68 49.70 -15.46
N MET A 586 -14.60 48.77 -15.54
CA MET A 586 -14.33 47.32 -15.54
C MET A 586 -13.71 46.81 -16.84
N PHE A 587 -13.89 47.52 -17.96
CA PHE A 587 -13.42 47.11 -19.29
C PHE A 587 -12.16 47.87 -19.74
N GLY A 588 -11.81 48.95 -19.13
CA GLY A 588 -10.82 49.90 -19.61
C GLY A 588 -11.45 50.99 -20.49
N ILE A 589 -10.80 52.15 -20.57
CA ILE A 589 -11.38 53.36 -21.21
C ILE A 589 -11.60 53.15 -22.74
N ASP A 590 -10.69 52.41 -23.37
CA ASP A 590 -10.69 52.19 -24.82
C ASP A 590 -11.26 50.85 -25.28
N ASP A 591 -11.87 50.07 -24.37
CA ASP A 591 -12.41 48.74 -24.71
C ASP A 591 -13.73 48.91 -25.52
N PRO A 592 -13.80 48.42 -26.78
CA PRO A 592 -15.00 48.51 -27.59
C PRO A 592 -16.13 47.57 -27.14
N LEU A 593 -15.85 46.65 -26.23
CA LEU A 593 -16.80 45.63 -25.79
C LEU A 593 -18.08 46.22 -25.16
N PRO A 594 -18.04 47.26 -24.30
CA PRO A 594 -19.22 47.87 -23.74
C PRO A 594 -20.18 48.39 -24.80
N GLN A 595 -19.63 49.00 -25.88
CA GLN A 595 -20.46 49.53 -26.98
C GLN A 595 -21.10 48.39 -27.80
N LYS A 596 -20.36 47.32 -28.09
CA LYS A 596 -20.87 46.13 -28.77
C LYS A 596 -22.00 45.45 -27.99
N LEU A 597 -21.88 45.41 -26.65
CA LEU A 597 -22.87 44.82 -25.77
C LEU A 597 -24.06 45.76 -25.45
N GLY A 598 -24.06 47.01 -25.93
CA GLY A 598 -25.14 47.98 -25.75
C GLY A 598 -25.37 48.37 -24.28
N TRP A 599 -24.34 48.48 -23.51
CA TRP A 599 -24.44 48.78 -22.09
C TRP A 599 -24.80 50.23 -21.78
N ARG A 600 -25.51 50.43 -20.65
CA ARG A 600 -25.87 51.74 -20.11
C ARG A 600 -24.70 52.37 -19.35
N GLU A 601 -24.83 53.58 -18.86
CA GLU A 601 -23.76 54.30 -18.12
C GLU A 601 -23.29 53.54 -16.88
N PRO A 602 -21.97 53.61 -16.56
CA PRO A 602 -21.39 52.87 -15.45
C PRO A 602 -21.88 53.37 -14.09
N ALA A 603 -22.05 52.44 -13.13
CA ALA A 603 -22.45 52.77 -11.76
C ALA A 603 -21.31 53.42 -10.95
N TRP A 604 -20.06 53.39 -11.42
CA TRP A 604 -18.92 54.01 -10.80
C TRP A 604 -18.25 55.01 -11.75
N ASP A 605 -18.02 56.21 -11.20
CA ASP A 605 -17.44 57.33 -11.97
C ASP A 605 -15.92 57.19 -12.12
N SER A 606 -15.27 56.38 -11.30
CA SER A 606 -13.82 56.18 -11.28
C SER A 606 -13.41 54.78 -10.84
N LEU A 607 -12.19 54.38 -11.21
CA LEU A 607 -11.56 53.13 -10.76
C LEU A 607 -11.41 53.10 -9.26
N ALA A 608 -11.12 54.26 -8.62
CA ALA A 608 -10.99 54.36 -7.18
C ALA A 608 -12.32 54.12 -6.44
N ALA A 609 -13.45 54.57 -6.98
CA ALA A 609 -14.78 54.30 -6.43
C ALA A 609 -15.10 52.78 -6.51
N TYR A 610 -14.82 52.16 -7.64
CA TYR A 610 -14.95 50.71 -7.81
C TYR A 610 -14.06 49.94 -6.84
N ASP A 611 -12.78 50.30 -6.71
CA ASP A 611 -11.84 49.65 -5.80
C ASP A 611 -12.29 49.74 -4.34
N ARG A 612 -12.88 50.87 -3.92
CA ARG A 612 -13.45 51.02 -2.55
C ARG A 612 -14.62 50.05 -2.31
N ASP A 613 -15.54 49.94 -3.25
CA ASP A 613 -16.70 49.07 -3.09
C ASP A 613 -16.30 47.58 -3.20
N LEU A 614 -15.34 47.24 -4.05
CA LEU A 614 -14.75 45.89 -4.14
C LEU A 614 -14.02 45.53 -2.83
N ALA A 615 -13.21 46.42 -2.26
CA ALA A 615 -12.51 46.21 -1.00
C ALA A 615 -13.49 46.02 0.17
N ARG A 616 -14.60 46.82 0.18
CA ARG A 616 -15.67 46.64 1.16
C ARG A 616 -16.30 45.27 1.05
N PHE A 617 -16.78 44.94 -0.12
CA PHE A 617 -17.44 43.64 -0.39
C PHE A 617 -16.56 42.45 -0.04
N LEU A 618 -15.31 42.40 -0.50
CA LEU A 618 -14.39 41.31 -0.21
C LEU A 618 -13.93 41.25 1.24
N GLY A 619 -13.79 42.41 1.90
CA GLY A 619 -13.51 42.49 3.35
C GLY A 619 -14.68 41.91 4.16
N GLU A 620 -15.91 42.30 3.85
CA GLU A 620 -17.12 41.74 4.47
C GLU A 620 -17.24 40.24 4.25
N LEU A 621 -16.99 39.77 3.03
CA LEU A 621 -17.00 38.35 2.68
C LEU A 621 -15.96 37.58 3.51
N ALA A 622 -14.73 38.09 3.63
CA ALA A 622 -13.66 37.46 4.40
C ALA A 622 -14.01 37.37 5.89
N CYS A 623 -14.59 38.44 6.47
CA CYS A 623 -14.88 38.51 7.89
C CYS A 623 -16.17 37.73 8.27
N ALA A 624 -17.19 37.74 7.41
CA ALA A 624 -18.45 37.06 7.67
C ALA A 624 -18.30 35.53 7.74
N GLU A 625 -17.51 34.95 6.86
CA GLU A 625 -17.33 33.49 6.79
C GLU A 625 -16.39 32.93 7.86
N ARG A 626 -15.70 33.75 8.63
CA ARG A 626 -14.70 33.36 9.66
C ARG A 626 -13.71 32.25 9.19
N SER A 627 -13.41 32.24 7.89
CA SER A 627 -12.60 31.23 7.24
C SER A 627 -11.20 31.74 6.94
N ALA A 628 -10.20 31.22 7.67
CA ALA A 628 -8.78 31.52 7.40
C ALA A 628 -8.41 31.28 5.93
N ALA A 629 -8.85 30.15 5.36
CA ALA A 629 -8.53 29.79 3.98
C ALA A 629 -9.13 30.75 2.95
N LEU A 630 -10.37 31.22 3.18
CA LEU A 630 -10.99 32.25 2.32
C LEU A 630 -10.22 33.55 2.41
N LEU A 631 -9.86 33.99 3.64
CA LEU A 631 -9.10 35.20 3.87
C LEU A 631 -7.69 35.12 3.25
N GLU A 632 -7.02 33.97 3.37
CA GLU A 632 -5.73 33.74 2.70
C GLU A 632 -5.87 33.78 1.16
N GLY A 633 -6.94 33.20 0.59
CA GLY A 633 -7.23 33.27 -0.84
C GLY A 633 -7.44 34.71 -1.33
N LEU A 634 -8.27 35.48 -0.62
CA LEU A 634 -8.50 36.89 -0.93
C LEU A 634 -7.25 37.75 -0.69
N GLY A 635 -6.47 37.44 0.35
CA GLY A 635 -5.19 38.08 0.63
C GLY A 635 -4.16 37.84 -0.48
N ARG A 636 -4.05 36.59 -0.99
CA ARG A 636 -3.22 36.27 -2.18
C ARG A 636 -3.66 37.12 -3.38
N ARG A 637 -4.97 37.23 -3.63
CA ARG A 637 -5.50 38.07 -4.69
C ARG A 637 -5.09 39.54 -4.53
N ALA A 638 -5.19 40.10 -3.32
CA ALA A 638 -4.79 41.47 -3.04
C ALA A 638 -3.28 41.69 -3.32
N ILE A 639 -2.42 40.82 -2.81
CA ILE A 639 -0.95 40.87 -3.03
C ILE A 639 -0.63 40.78 -4.55
N GLN A 640 -1.26 39.86 -5.26
CA GLN A 640 -1.05 39.69 -6.72
C GLN A 640 -1.57 40.89 -7.52
N SER A 641 -2.69 41.49 -7.07
CA SER A 641 -3.24 42.69 -7.70
C SER A 641 -2.33 43.89 -7.50
N ALA A 642 -1.71 44.07 -6.32
CA ALA A 642 -0.73 45.11 -6.06
C ALA A 642 0.52 44.94 -6.96
N ALA A 643 1.05 43.72 -7.06
CA ALA A 643 2.21 43.43 -7.91
C ALA A 643 1.93 43.63 -9.41
N ALA A 644 0.68 43.38 -9.85
CA ALA A 644 0.31 43.49 -11.26
C ALA A 644 0.00 44.96 -11.70
N ASP A 645 -0.54 45.76 -10.79
CA ASP A 645 -0.89 47.15 -11.02
C ASP A 645 -0.74 47.94 -9.72
N PRO A 646 0.44 48.54 -9.49
CA PRO A 646 0.69 49.33 -8.25
C PRO A 646 -0.19 50.57 -8.11
N THR A 647 -0.86 51.03 -9.17
CA THR A 647 -1.74 52.23 -9.15
C THR A 647 -3.11 51.92 -8.57
N ARG A 648 -3.47 50.66 -8.40
CA ARG A 648 -4.76 50.24 -7.85
C ARG A 648 -4.84 50.50 -6.34
N SER A 649 -5.89 51.18 -5.91
CA SER A 649 -6.18 51.38 -4.49
C SER A 649 -6.79 50.18 -3.76
N PHE A 650 -7.40 49.23 -4.54
CA PHE A 650 -8.08 48.04 -3.99
C PHE A 650 -7.22 47.23 -3.01
N PRO A 651 -5.95 46.87 -3.32
CA PRO A 651 -5.17 46.05 -2.40
C PRO A 651 -4.96 46.67 -1.04
N GLY A 652 -4.57 47.93 -1.00
CA GLY A 652 -4.35 48.69 0.25
C GLY A 652 -5.63 48.82 1.06
N LEU A 653 -6.73 49.21 0.42
CA LEU A 653 -8.04 49.37 1.07
C LEU A 653 -8.58 48.03 1.63
N PHE A 654 -8.39 46.93 0.92
CA PHE A 654 -8.76 45.59 1.38
C PHE A 654 -7.96 45.21 2.64
N VAL A 655 -6.64 45.41 2.62
CA VAL A 655 -5.76 45.09 3.76
C VAL A 655 -6.07 45.94 4.97
N GLN A 656 -6.28 47.25 4.78
CA GLN A 656 -6.69 48.12 5.86
C GLN A 656 -8.01 47.65 6.49
N ARG A 657 -8.99 47.30 5.69
CA ARG A 657 -10.29 46.84 6.19
C ARG A 657 -10.21 45.50 6.95
N VAL A 658 -9.38 44.57 6.51
CA VAL A 658 -9.22 43.23 7.15
C VAL A 658 -8.37 43.33 8.41
N ILE A 659 -7.27 44.11 8.40
CA ILE A 659 -6.33 44.21 9.54
C ILE A 659 -6.76 45.21 10.57
N ALA A 660 -7.33 46.36 10.17
CA ALA A 660 -7.72 47.44 11.07
C ALA A 660 -9.13 47.31 11.66
N SER A 661 -10.00 46.49 11.05
CA SER A 661 -11.30 46.15 11.63
C SER A 661 -11.20 44.91 12.49
N ASP A 662 -12.09 44.74 13.48
CA ASP A 662 -12.20 43.53 14.33
C ASP A 662 -12.65 42.29 13.51
N CYS A 663 -11.91 41.96 12.46
CA CYS A 663 -12.16 40.82 11.61
C CYS A 663 -11.72 39.53 12.27
N PRO A 664 -12.62 38.67 12.76
CA PRO A 664 -12.26 37.46 13.51
C PRO A 664 -11.37 36.48 12.72
N ALA A 665 -11.44 36.52 11.39
CA ALA A 665 -10.60 35.70 10.55
C ALA A 665 -9.16 36.19 10.45
N ALA A 666 -8.87 37.48 10.73
CA ALA A 666 -7.52 38.06 10.65
C ALA A 666 -6.57 37.50 11.70
N GLU A 667 -7.08 37.06 12.85
CA GLU A 667 -6.28 36.40 13.89
C GLU A 667 -5.76 35.02 13.48
N THR A 668 -6.44 34.38 12.54
CA THR A 668 -6.13 33.02 12.08
C THR A 668 -5.12 33.01 10.93
N LEU A 669 -4.73 34.17 10.38
CA LEU A 669 -3.71 34.27 9.33
C LEU A 669 -2.34 33.80 9.81
N SER A 670 -1.61 33.09 8.94
CA SER A 670 -0.20 32.79 9.18
C SER A 670 0.64 34.08 9.31
N GLN A 671 1.71 34.04 10.11
CA GLN A 671 2.61 35.19 10.27
C GLN A 671 3.20 35.63 8.93
N ASP A 672 3.54 34.69 8.04
CA ASP A 672 4.05 34.97 6.68
C ASP A 672 3.01 35.73 5.86
N MET A 673 1.77 35.23 5.79
CA MET A 673 0.71 35.90 5.05
C MET A 673 0.39 37.27 5.60
N ARG A 674 0.37 37.41 6.92
CA ARG A 674 0.14 38.71 7.57
C ARG A 674 1.26 39.72 7.25
N GLY A 675 2.53 39.28 7.29
CA GLY A 675 3.67 40.11 6.89
C GLY A 675 3.59 40.58 5.44
N ARG A 676 3.26 39.66 4.52
CA ARG A 676 3.09 39.96 3.09
C ARG A 676 1.90 40.89 2.82
N LEU A 677 0.80 40.81 3.55
CA LEU A 677 -0.32 41.72 3.45
C LEU A 677 0.04 43.11 3.94
N LEU A 678 0.78 43.21 5.05
CA LEU A 678 1.25 44.49 5.59
C LEU A 678 2.22 45.19 4.63
N SER A 679 3.06 44.46 3.88
CA SER A 679 3.97 45.09 2.92
C SER A 679 3.20 45.77 1.76
N VAL A 680 2.01 45.30 1.39
CA VAL A 680 1.15 45.96 0.39
C VAL A 680 0.72 47.37 0.82
N VAL A 681 0.59 47.64 2.12
CA VAL A 681 0.20 48.95 2.67
C VAL A 681 1.40 49.89 2.79
N GLN A 682 2.62 49.34 2.94
CA GLN A 682 3.84 50.12 3.20
C GLN A 682 4.54 50.60 1.89
N GLU A 683 4.16 50.10 0.71
CA GLU A 683 4.73 50.58 -0.54
C GLU A 683 4.14 51.96 -0.98
N PRO A 684 4.95 52.87 -1.53
CA PRO A 684 4.57 54.27 -1.70
C PRO A 684 3.50 54.61 -2.75
N GLY A 685 2.88 53.59 -3.36
CA GLY A 685 1.74 53.79 -4.27
C GLY A 685 0.36 53.96 -3.57
N ALA A 686 0.28 53.73 -2.27
CA ALA A 686 -0.98 53.69 -1.52
C ALA A 686 -1.31 54.97 -0.75
N THR A 687 -0.43 56.01 -0.76
CA THR A 687 -0.61 57.24 -0.01
C THR A 687 -1.14 58.37 -0.87
N SER A 688 -2.43 58.48 -1.03
CA SER A 688 -3.20 59.73 -1.09
C SER A 688 -4.69 59.45 -1.29
N ALA A 689 -5.33 58.93 -0.28
CA ALA A 689 -6.77 59.11 -0.17
C ALA A 689 -7.02 59.56 1.30
N GLY A 690 -7.22 60.85 1.42
CA GLY A 690 -7.45 61.52 2.70
C GLY A 690 -8.63 60.94 3.47
N GLU A 691 -8.56 61.22 4.76
CA GLU A 691 -9.60 61.13 5.78
C GLU A 691 -10.98 60.82 5.24
N VAL A 692 -11.51 59.68 5.68
CA VAL A 692 -12.95 59.40 5.47
C VAL A 692 -13.52 59.08 6.85
N ASP A 693 -14.39 59.96 7.31
CA ASP A 693 -15.41 59.76 8.32
C ASP A 693 -16.32 58.55 8.03
#